data_4a65aef78875be43956bb9b0d1ca1a18
#
_entry.id   4a65aef78875be43956bb9b0d1ca1a18
#
_cell.length_a   1.000
_cell.length_b   1.000
_cell.length_c   1.000
_cell.angle_alpha   90.00
_cell.angle_beta   90.00
_cell.angle_gamma   90.00
#
_symmetry.space_group_name_H-M   'P 1'
#
loop_
_entity.id
_entity.type
_entity.pdbx_description
1 polymer ?
#
loop_
_entity_poly.entity_id
_entity_poly.type
_entity_poly.pdbx_seq_one_letter_code
_entity_poly.pdbx_strand_id
1 'polypeptide(L)'
;MPKQSIQSVEPNIADLVNGWLKSYNLNYKLEQESLNDSIDKALDEYKSKQGGTGGNRPDCKLLAKDSYGTDYPVLIEYKGYKDRLIKLDENGNVAIKTSDNKNDYKKINSYAVNGAVHYANALLHYTDYTDIISIGVTGWKDENGNLQHEIGVFYVSSKNFGYGQDVAKYDDLSFLKPENFDTFIEKVKSLNLTEEEKSKSIEKREQEISASLVKLNNDIYKNESGLSESARIYLVAASIIANLGIKGENPVKPLEKSDLKCSSEKGERDGDIMLRKINAFLSHKSKNIPEDKKNLIIQTFSDALLTNENINKPTNGESQLKRVFSKVIDDLGLYYKIGLTTDFTGKLFNEMYNWLGFTQDKLNDVVLTPSYVATLLARLARVNKDSYVWDFATGSAGLLVAAMNIMIDDAKSSIKSPDEFKKKEAEIKATQLLGLEILPQIYMLAILNMILMGDGSSNILNKNSLSDFNGDYGFPPKERIEKRDLKFPADAFVLNPPYSASGNGMIFVEKALGMMNRGYAAIIIQNSAGSGKATEYNRNILKHSTLLASIKMPIDLFVGKSSVQTNVYVFRVGEAHQKDDIVKFIDFSEDGYTRTNRKKASVNLRDTNRAKERYAEVVDLVRFGKNKLNIFTEKEYYEGTIDPENGSDWNQSAPVDTKPTLQDFKKTVADYLAWEVSNLLKNKAEDSLGK
;
A
#
# COMPACT_ATOMS: atom_id res chain seq x y z
N MET A 1 -17.16 -36.91 -41.74
CA MET A 1 -18.27 -36.98 -40.74
C MET A 1 -18.49 -35.54 -40.25
N PRO A 2 -19.75 -35.03 -40.26
CA PRO A 2 -20.01 -33.72 -39.68
C PRO A 2 -19.72 -33.79 -38.18
N LYS A 3 -18.94 -32.83 -37.65
CA LYS A 3 -18.78 -32.68 -36.19
C LYS A 3 -20.17 -32.48 -35.59
N GLN A 4 -20.71 -33.48 -34.86
CA GLN A 4 -21.88 -33.26 -34.05
C GLN A 4 -21.62 -32.09 -33.10
N SER A 5 -22.39 -31.04 -33.24
CA SER A 5 -22.35 -29.91 -32.29
C SER A 5 -22.73 -30.46 -30.91
N ILE A 6 -21.80 -30.43 -29.96
CA ILE A 6 -22.09 -30.84 -28.57
C ILE A 6 -23.16 -29.86 -28.06
N GLN A 7 -24.35 -30.34 -27.80
CA GLN A 7 -25.47 -29.54 -27.31
C GLN A 7 -25.23 -29.21 -25.81
N SER A 8 -25.40 -27.94 -25.44
CA SER A 8 -25.31 -27.51 -24.05
C SER A 8 -26.36 -28.22 -23.18
N VAL A 9 -25.96 -28.68 -22.01
CA VAL A 9 -26.86 -29.27 -21.00
C VAL A 9 -27.14 -28.30 -19.85
N GLU A 10 -26.84 -26.99 -20.02
CA GLU A 10 -27.01 -25.95 -18.99
C GLU A 10 -28.44 -25.93 -18.39
N PRO A 11 -29.52 -26.05 -19.17
CA PRO A 11 -30.88 -26.16 -18.57
C PRO A 11 -31.05 -27.35 -17.65
N ASN A 12 -30.43 -28.50 -17.94
CA ASN A 12 -30.50 -29.69 -17.08
C ASN A 12 -29.72 -29.46 -15.78
N ILE A 13 -28.61 -28.74 -15.82
CA ILE A 13 -27.85 -28.36 -14.62
C ILE A 13 -28.63 -27.36 -13.78
N ALA A 14 -29.26 -26.37 -14.41
CA ALA A 14 -30.12 -25.42 -13.71
C ALA A 14 -31.29 -26.16 -12.98
N ASP A 15 -31.94 -27.08 -13.67
CA ASP A 15 -33.03 -27.89 -13.07
C ASP A 15 -32.53 -28.74 -11.89
N LEU A 16 -31.37 -29.40 -12.03
CA LEU A 16 -30.77 -30.20 -10.98
C LEU A 16 -30.47 -29.34 -9.73
N VAL A 17 -29.77 -28.20 -9.91
CA VAL A 17 -29.33 -27.32 -8.80
C VAL A 17 -30.54 -26.65 -8.14
N ASN A 18 -31.45 -26.11 -8.94
CA ASN A 18 -32.70 -25.51 -8.42
C ASN A 18 -33.56 -26.54 -7.68
N GLY A 19 -33.56 -27.81 -8.14
CA GLY A 19 -34.17 -28.91 -7.45
C GLY A 19 -33.55 -29.16 -6.07
N TRP A 20 -32.25 -29.11 -5.91
CA TRP A 20 -31.61 -29.22 -4.60
C TRP A 20 -31.99 -28.04 -3.70
N LEU A 21 -31.86 -26.80 -4.16
CA LEU A 21 -32.18 -25.60 -3.36
C LEU A 21 -33.64 -25.62 -2.88
N LYS A 22 -34.57 -26.06 -3.74
CA LYS A 22 -35.97 -26.23 -3.41
C LYS A 22 -36.18 -27.33 -2.38
N SER A 23 -35.51 -28.49 -2.52
CA SER A 23 -35.59 -29.59 -1.57
C SER A 23 -35.03 -29.26 -0.19
N TYR A 24 -34.08 -28.34 -0.14
CA TYR A 24 -33.49 -27.82 1.10
C TYR A 24 -34.30 -26.66 1.72
N ASN A 25 -35.41 -26.30 1.09
CA ASN A 25 -36.30 -25.21 1.53
C ASN A 25 -35.57 -23.84 1.63
N LEU A 26 -34.62 -23.58 0.72
CA LEU A 26 -33.88 -22.34 0.67
C LEU A 26 -34.62 -21.28 -0.13
N ASN A 27 -34.60 -20.03 0.35
CA ASN A 27 -35.19 -18.90 -0.37
C ASN A 27 -34.16 -18.36 -1.38
N TYR A 28 -34.18 -18.87 -2.59
CA TYR A 28 -33.31 -18.44 -3.69
C TYR A 28 -34.09 -17.63 -4.73
N LYS A 29 -33.34 -16.84 -5.51
CA LYS A 29 -33.85 -16.02 -6.60
C LYS A 29 -33.11 -16.36 -7.89
N LEU A 30 -33.84 -16.42 -8.98
CA LEU A 30 -33.29 -16.64 -10.32
C LEU A 30 -32.93 -15.31 -10.98
N GLU A 31 -32.17 -15.36 -12.03
CA GLU A 31 -31.63 -14.27 -12.85
C GLU A 31 -32.27 -12.88 -12.63
N GLN A 32 -33.52 -12.71 -13.05
CA GLN A 32 -34.24 -11.43 -13.06
C GLN A 32 -34.94 -11.10 -11.74
N GLU A 33 -35.06 -12.07 -10.83
CA GLU A 33 -35.70 -11.84 -9.55
C GLU A 33 -34.81 -11.03 -8.61
N SER A 34 -35.40 -10.08 -7.89
CA SER A 34 -34.71 -9.28 -6.89
C SER A 34 -34.38 -10.12 -5.65
N LEU A 35 -33.13 -10.01 -5.17
CA LEU A 35 -32.75 -10.58 -3.88
C LEU A 35 -32.85 -9.51 -2.77
N ASN A 36 -32.25 -8.37 -2.97
CA ASN A 36 -32.45 -7.12 -2.24
C ASN A 36 -31.86 -5.94 -3.05
N ASP A 37 -32.30 -4.72 -2.74
CA ASP A 37 -31.93 -3.51 -3.46
C ASP A 37 -30.40 -3.27 -3.54
N SER A 38 -29.68 -3.58 -2.47
CA SER A 38 -28.23 -3.38 -2.40
C SER A 38 -27.48 -4.29 -3.35
N ILE A 39 -27.83 -5.58 -3.38
CA ILE A 39 -27.20 -6.58 -4.26
C ILE A 39 -27.56 -6.32 -5.72
N ASP A 40 -28.84 -6.06 -6.00
CA ASP A 40 -29.32 -5.84 -7.35
C ASP A 40 -28.70 -4.58 -7.97
N LYS A 41 -28.62 -3.50 -7.19
CA LYS A 41 -27.95 -2.27 -7.60
C LYS A 41 -26.44 -2.49 -7.85
N ALA A 42 -25.75 -3.24 -7.00
CA ALA A 42 -24.34 -3.56 -7.17
C ALA A 42 -24.08 -4.35 -8.46
N LEU A 43 -24.93 -5.30 -8.77
CA LEU A 43 -24.85 -6.09 -9.99
C LEU A 43 -25.13 -5.24 -11.25
N ASP A 44 -26.03 -4.26 -11.15
CA ASP A 44 -26.34 -3.33 -12.27
C ASP A 44 -25.24 -2.28 -12.49
N GLU A 45 -24.62 -1.75 -11.43
CA GLU A 45 -23.56 -0.74 -11.53
C GLU A 45 -22.20 -1.35 -11.96
N TYR A 46 -21.93 -2.60 -11.63
CA TYR A 46 -20.66 -3.24 -11.99
C TYR A 46 -20.61 -3.55 -13.49
N LYS A 47 -19.41 -3.49 -14.07
CA LYS A 47 -19.22 -3.83 -15.49
C LYS A 47 -19.74 -5.22 -15.79
N SER A 48 -20.63 -5.32 -16.78
CA SER A 48 -21.23 -6.60 -17.17
C SER A 48 -20.19 -7.57 -17.72
N LYS A 49 -20.51 -8.86 -17.68
CA LYS A 49 -19.67 -9.91 -18.25
C LYS A 49 -19.50 -9.81 -19.79
N GLN A 50 -20.22 -8.91 -20.45
CA GLN A 50 -20.12 -8.62 -21.88
C GLN A 50 -19.52 -7.24 -22.18
N GLY A 51 -19.17 -6.46 -21.14
CA GLY A 51 -18.76 -5.07 -21.23
C GLY A 51 -19.95 -4.12 -21.17
N GLY A 52 -19.71 -2.87 -20.77
CA GLY A 52 -20.76 -1.91 -20.46
C GLY A 52 -21.27 -1.99 -19.02
N THR A 53 -22.36 -1.31 -18.71
CA THR A 53 -23.04 -1.32 -17.40
C THR A 53 -24.36 -2.05 -17.47
N GLY A 54 -24.78 -2.66 -16.37
CA GLY A 54 -26.01 -3.46 -16.31
C GLY A 54 -25.85 -4.87 -16.87
N GLY A 55 -26.84 -5.71 -16.64
CA GLY A 55 -26.90 -7.07 -17.21
C GLY A 55 -26.06 -8.14 -16.49
N ASN A 56 -25.47 -7.83 -15.33
CA ASN A 56 -24.91 -8.86 -14.45
C ASN A 56 -26.07 -9.59 -13.76
N ARG A 57 -26.32 -10.81 -14.19
CA ARG A 57 -27.39 -11.66 -13.65
C ARG A 57 -26.79 -13.03 -13.35
N PRO A 58 -26.51 -13.35 -12.06
CA PRO A 58 -26.20 -14.72 -11.65
C PRO A 58 -27.37 -15.62 -11.98
N ASP A 59 -27.13 -16.85 -12.45
CA ASP A 59 -28.18 -17.80 -12.78
C ASP A 59 -29.07 -18.08 -11.55
N CYS A 60 -28.44 -18.09 -10.35
CA CYS A 60 -29.14 -18.17 -9.07
C CYS A 60 -28.41 -17.37 -7.99
N LYS A 61 -29.19 -16.80 -7.06
CA LYS A 61 -28.65 -16.02 -5.92
C LYS A 61 -29.52 -16.21 -4.67
N LEU A 62 -28.90 -16.24 -3.50
CA LEU A 62 -29.60 -16.31 -2.21
C LEU A 62 -28.78 -15.63 -1.10
N LEU A 63 -29.45 -15.34 0.02
CA LEU A 63 -28.83 -14.95 1.27
C LEU A 63 -28.90 -16.12 2.24
N ALA A 64 -27.76 -16.72 2.57
CA ALA A 64 -27.66 -17.68 3.64
C ALA A 64 -27.33 -16.96 4.95
N LYS A 65 -27.82 -17.47 6.07
CA LYS A 65 -27.68 -16.83 7.37
C LYS A 65 -27.10 -17.81 8.38
N ASP A 66 -26.07 -17.38 9.11
CA ASP A 66 -25.51 -18.16 10.21
C ASP A 66 -26.38 -18.04 11.49
N SER A 67 -26.08 -18.85 12.50
CA SER A 67 -26.78 -18.83 13.79
C SER A 67 -26.66 -17.50 14.56
N TYR A 68 -25.68 -16.67 14.22
CA TYR A 68 -25.49 -15.33 14.78
C TYR A 68 -26.29 -14.26 14.03
N GLY A 69 -26.98 -14.63 12.96
CA GLY A 69 -27.80 -13.73 12.15
C GLY A 69 -27.00 -12.95 11.10
N THR A 70 -25.76 -13.34 10.80
CA THR A 70 -24.95 -12.73 9.74
C THR A 70 -25.40 -13.23 8.38
N ASP A 71 -25.60 -12.32 7.44
CA ASP A 71 -25.98 -12.62 6.06
C ASP A 71 -24.75 -12.85 5.18
N TYR A 72 -24.79 -13.95 4.42
CA TYR A 72 -23.78 -14.35 3.43
C TYR A 72 -24.43 -14.44 2.05
N PRO A 73 -24.14 -13.52 1.11
CA PRO A 73 -24.57 -13.68 -0.27
C PRO A 73 -23.96 -14.92 -0.90
N VAL A 74 -24.78 -15.73 -1.54
CA VAL A 74 -24.37 -16.89 -2.33
C VAL A 74 -24.76 -16.63 -3.77
N LEU A 75 -23.81 -16.69 -4.69
CA LEU A 75 -23.98 -16.42 -6.12
C LEU A 75 -23.61 -17.67 -6.89
N ILE A 76 -24.50 -18.15 -7.74
CA ILE A 76 -24.36 -19.42 -8.46
C ILE A 76 -24.41 -19.15 -9.97
N GLU A 77 -23.47 -19.74 -10.71
CA GLU A 77 -23.42 -19.69 -12.19
C GLU A 77 -23.33 -21.09 -12.75
N TYR A 78 -24.08 -21.36 -13.84
CA TYR A 78 -24.15 -22.66 -14.50
C TYR A 78 -23.43 -22.66 -15.83
N LYS A 79 -22.85 -23.82 -16.22
CA LYS A 79 -22.36 -24.08 -17.57
C LYS A 79 -22.70 -25.50 -18.01
N GLY A 80 -23.09 -25.65 -19.27
CA GLY A 80 -23.56 -26.90 -19.83
C GLY A 80 -22.54 -27.67 -20.66
N TYR A 81 -21.26 -27.63 -20.32
CA TYR A 81 -20.19 -28.28 -21.06
C TYR A 81 -19.14 -28.84 -20.10
N LYS A 82 -18.53 -29.97 -20.48
CA LYS A 82 -17.35 -30.51 -19.78
C LYS A 82 -16.20 -29.50 -19.78
N ASP A 83 -15.37 -29.50 -18.75
CA ASP A 83 -14.19 -28.65 -18.59
C ASP A 83 -14.50 -27.12 -18.57
N ARG A 84 -15.72 -26.75 -18.12
CA ARG A 84 -16.16 -25.35 -18.00
C ARG A 84 -16.42 -24.93 -16.55
N LEU A 85 -15.83 -25.64 -15.58
CA LEU A 85 -15.98 -25.29 -14.18
C LEU A 85 -15.18 -24.04 -13.83
N ILE A 86 -13.86 -24.05 -14.09
CA ILE A 86 -12.95 -22.98 -13.66
C ILE A 86 -11.77 -22.81 -14.62
N LYS A 87 -11.31 -21.57 -14.73
CA LYS A 87 -10.02 -21.24 -15.35
C LYS A 87 -9.19 -20.40 -14.40
N LEU A 88 -8.01 -20.88 -14.07
CA LEU A 88 -7.05 -20.18 -13.25
C LEU A 88 -6.07 -19.38 -14.14
N ASP A 89 -5.46 -18.36 -13.55
CA ASP A 89 -4.33 -17.63 -14.14
C ASP A 89 -2.98 -18.31 -13.78
N GLU A 90 -1.88 -17.71 -14.20
CA GLU A 90 -0.52 -18.19 -13.96
C GLU A 90 -0.11 -18.19 -12.46
N ASN A 91 -0.84 -17.43 -11.63
CA ASN A 91 -0.61 -17.33 -10.19
C ASN A 91 -1.53 -18.28 -9.38
N GLY A 92 -2.37 -19.07 -10.06
CA GLY A 92 -3.33 -19.96 -9.41
C GLY A 92 -4.63 -19.29 -8.93
N ASN A 93 -4.85 -18.02 -9.24
CA ASN A 93 -6.09 -17.31 -8.89
C ASN A 93 -7.17 -17.52 -9.97
N VAL A 94 -8.43 -17.34 -9.61
CA VAL A 94 -9.54 -17.37 -10.59
C VAL A 94 -9.32 -16.25 -11.62
N ALA A 95 -9.22 -16.62 -12.90
CA ALA A 95 -8.85 -15.69 -13.95
C ALA A 95 -10.04 -14.84 -14.41
N ILE A 96 -10.23 -13.67 -13.80
CA ILE A 96 -11.27 -12.68 -14.16
C ILE A 96 -10.70 -11.42 -14.81
N LYS A 97 -9.38 -11.26 -14.83
CA LYS A 97 -8.68 -10.11 -15.42
C LYS A 97 -7.65 -10.56 -16.44
N THR A 98 -7.42 -9.70 -17.44
CA THR A 98 -6.28 -9.81 -18.38
C THR A 98 -5.01 -9.24 -17.75
N SER A 99 -3.86 -9.44 -18.40
CA SER A 99 -2.58 -8.81 -18.00
C SER A 99 -2.62 -7.29 -17.96
N ASP A 100 -3.53 -6.66 -18.73
CA ASP A 100 -3.71 -5.20 -18.78
C ASP A 100 -4.74 -4.71 -17.74
N ASN A 101 -5.08 -5.53 -16.74
CA ASN A 101 -6.09 -5.26 -15.71
C ASN A 101 -7.50 -4.96 -16.27
N LYS A 102 -7.83 -5.41 -17.46
CA LYS A 102 -9.20 -5.37 -17.99
C LYS A 102 -9.93 -6.65 -17.63
N ASN A 103 -11.26 -6.60 -17.57
CA ASN A 103 -12.04 -7.82 -17.40
C ASN A 103 -11.81 -8.77 -18.55
N ASP A 104 -11.48 -10.04 -18.25
CA ASP A 104 -11.37 -11.11 -19.23
C ASP A 104 -12.75 -11.70 -19.51
N TYR A 105 -13.55 -10.98 -20.29
CA TYR A 105 -14.94 -11.35 -20.59
C TYR A 105 -15.06 -12.75 -21.19
N LYS A 106 -14.06 -13.22 -21.92
CA LYS A 106 -14.07 -14.57 -22.47
C LYS A 106 -14.01 -15.62 -21.37
N LYS A 107 -13.13 -15.47 -20.39
CA LYS A 107 -13.02 -16.41 -19.26
C LYS A 107 -14.21 -16.30 -18.33
N ILE A 108 -14.64 -15.06 -17.99
CA ILE A 108 -15.80 -14.81 -17.15
C ILE A 108 -17.06 -15.48 -17.69
N ASN A 109 -17.30 -15.40 -19.00
CA ASN A 109 -18.48 -16.01 -19.63
C ASN A 109 -18.37 -17.52 -19.81
N SER A 110 -17.15 -18.03 -20.05
CA SER A 110 -16.95 -19.43 -20.45
C SER A 110 -16.85 -20.40 -19.27
N TYR A 111 -16.59 -19.92 -18.06
CA TYR A 111 -16.36 -20.77 -16.90
C TYR A 111 -17.27 -20.38 -15.74
N ALA A 112 -17.91 -21.37 -15.10
CA ALA A 112 -18.91 -21.14 -14.07
C ALA A 112 -18.35 -20.39 -12.85
N VAL A 113 -17.26 -20.87 -12.27
CA VAL A 113 -16.62 -20.20 -11.10
C VAL A 113 -16.15 -18.80 -11.46
N ASN A 114 -15.58 -18.57 -12.66
CA ASN A 114 -15.10 -17.26 -13.07
C ASN A 114 -16.25 -16.24 -13.17
N GLY A 115 -17.42 -16.66 -13.64
CA GLY A 115 -18.65 -15.86 -13.65
C GLY A 115 -19.12 -15.53 -12.24
N ALA A 116 -19.23 -16.52 -11.36
CA ALA A 116 -19.67 -16.34 -9.98
C ALA A 116 -18.71 -15.42 -9.18
N VAL A 117 -17.40 -15.58 -9.33
CA VAL A 117 -16.40 -14.70 -8.68
C VAL A 117 -16.44 -13.27 -9.24
N HIS A 118 -16.73 -13.10 -10.53
CA HIS A 118 -16.95 -11.77 -11.11
C HIS A 118 -18.12 -11.04 -10.44
N TYR A 119 -19.23 -11.70 -10.22
CA TYR A 119 -20.37 -11.12 -9.49
C TYR A 119 -20.07 -10.86 -8.02
N ALA A 120 -19.30 -11.73 -7.36
CA ALA A 120 -18.89 -11.49 -5.98
C ALA A 120 -18.03 -10.23 -5.86
N ASN A 121 -17.16 -9.95 -6.84
CA ASN A 121 -16.41 -8.69 -6.88
C ASN A 121 -17.34 -7.47 -7.06
N ALA A 122 -18.47 -7.59 -7.74
CA ALA A 122 -19.46 -6.51 -7.79
C ALA A 122 -20.01 -6.20 -6.39
N LEU A 123 -20.32 -7.22 -5.60
CA LEU A 123 -20.81 -7.05 -4.24
C LEU A 123 -19.73 -6.46 -3.32
N LEU A 124 -18.48 -6.95 -3.37
CA LEU A 124 -17.36 -6.36 -2.62
C LEU A 124 -17.15 -4.88 -2.97
N HIS A 125 -17.39 -4.51 -4.23
CA HIS A 125 -17.18 -3.14 -4.72
C HIS A 125 -18.30 -2.18 -4.28
N TYR A 126 -19.56 -2.59 -4.40
CA TYR A 126 -20.70 -1.68 -4.29
C TYR A 126 -21.60 -1.92 -3.08
N THR A 127 -21.34 -2.94 -2.27
CA THR A 127 -22.11 -3.22 -1.06
C THR A 127 -21.25 -3.25 0.19
N ASP A 128 -21.89 -3.49 1.33
CA ASP A 128 -21.25 -3.71 2.62
C ASP A 128 -20.94 -5.18 2.91
N TYR A 129 -21.26 -6.08 2.01
CA TYR A 129 -20.90 -7.49 2.18
C TYR A 129 -19.41 -7.69 2.01
N THR A 130 -18.78 -8.31 3.01
CA THR A 130 -17.33 -8.59 3.06
C THR A 130 -17.00 -10.06 2.81
N ASP A 131 -18.00 -10.93 2.89
CA ASP A 131 -17.84 -12.38 2.87
C ASP A 131 -18.90 -12.96 1.93
N ILE A 132 -18.51 -13.49 0.78
CA ILE A 132 -19.40 -13.92 -0.29
C ILE A 132 -19.03 -15.32 -0.73
N ILE A 133 -20.01 -16.16 -0.94
CA ILE A 133 -19.86 -17.53 -1.46
C ILE A 133 -20.17 -17.53 -2.95
N SER A 134 -19.20 -17.93 -3.75
CA SER A 134 -19.31 -18.06 -5.21
C SER A 134 -19.32 -19.53 -5.59
N ILE A 135 -20.37 -19.98 -6.26
CA ILE A 135 -20.52 -21.37 -6.67
C ILE A 135 -20.62 -21.45 -8.18
N GLY A 136 -19.75 -22.24 -8.78
CA GLY A 136 -19.86 -22.62 -10.19
C GLY A 136 -20.31 -24.07 -10.30
N VAL A 137 -21.26 -24.35 -11.18
CA VAL A 137 -21.68 -25.72 -11.50
C VAL A 137 -21.59 -25.94 -12.99
N THR A 138 -20.87 -26.97 -13.41
CA THR A 138 -20.81 -27.36 -14.81
C THR A 138 -21.29 -28.79 -15.01
N GLY A 139 -21.83 -29.10 -16.19
CA GLY A 139 -22.24 -30.44 -16.47
C GLY A 139 -22.18 -30.84 -17.94
N TRP A 140 -22.23 -32.12 -18.18
CA TRP A 140 -22.23 -32.76 -19.51
C TRP A 140 -22.95 -34.10 -19.46
N LYS A 141 -23.22 -34.66 -20.62
CA LYS A 141 -23.70 -36.08 -20.72
C LYS A 141 -22.48 -36.96 -20.96
N ASP A 142 -22.43 -38.09 -20.21
CA ASP A 142 -21.45 -39.14 -20.44
C ASP A 142 -21.78 -39.96 -21.73
N GLU A 143 -20.95 -40.93 -22.03
CA GLU A 143 -21.14 -41.80 -23.22
C GLU A 143 -22.43 -42.56 -23.22
N ASN A 144 -23.05 -42.80 -22.02
CA ASN A 144 -24.32 -43.48 -21.83
C ASN A 144 -25.51 -42.50 -21.82
N GLY A 145 -25.26 -41.19 -21.98
CA GLY A 145 -26.29 -40.16 -21.95
C GLY A 145 -26.70 -39.71 -20.53
N ASN A 146 -26.03 -40.20 -19.48
CA ASN A 146 -26.30 -39.78 -18.11
C ASN A 146 -25.70 -38.39 -17.83
N LEU A 147 -26.46 -37.56 -17.12
CA LEU A 147 -26.03 -36.26 -16.70
C LEU A 147 -24.93 -36.38 -15.64
N GLN A 148 -23.76 -35.83 -15.91
CA GLN A 148 -22.63 -35.67 -14.99
C GLN A 148 -22.48 -34.19 -14.64
N HIS A 149 -21.96 -33.87 -13.44
CA HIS A 149 -21.75 -32.52 -13.01
C HIS A 149 -20.47 -32.38 -12.15
N GLU A 150 -19.96 -31.15 -12.05
CA GLU A 150 -18.90 -30.76 -11.14
C GLU A 150 -19.27 -29.44 -10.47
N ILE A 151 -18.95 -29.31 -9.18
CA ILE A 151 -19.21 -28.14 -8.36
C ILE A 151 -17.91 -27.54 -7.86
N GLY A 152 -17.74 -26.24 -8.04
CA GLY A 152 -16.65 -25.45 -7.45
C GLY A 152 -17.24 -24.45 -6.46
N VAL A 153 -16.81 -24.49 -5.21
CA VAL A 153 -17.25 -23.60 -4.14
C VAL A 153 -16.08 -22.71 -3.73
N PHE A 154 -16.24 -21.41 -3.92
CA PHE A 154 -15.21 -20.42 -3.68
C PHE A 154 -15.67 -19.38 -2.67
N TYR A 155 -14.79 -19.08 -1.72
CA TYR A 155 -14.96 -17.99 -0.78
C TYR A 155 -14.29 -16.74 -1.33
N VAL A 156 -15.04 -15.65 -1.44
CA VAL A 156 -14.58 -14.35 -1.95
C VAL A 156 -14.73 -13.30 -0.87
N SER A 157 -13.61 -12.69 -0.47
CA SER A 157 -13.60 -11.71 0.61
C SER A 157 -12.48 -10.70 0.45
N SER A 158 -12.48 -9.66 1.29
CA SER A 158 -11.35 -8.74 1.40
C SER A 158 -10.05 -9.44 1.82
N LYS A 159 -10.12 -10.49 2.64
CA LYS A 159 -8.96 -11.24 3.14
C LYS A 159 -8.19 -11.99 2.04
N ASN A 160 -8.89 -12.43 1.00
CA ASN A 160 -8.28 -13.06 -0.17
C ASN A 160 -8.25 -12.13 -1.40
N PHE A 161 -8.30 -10.83 -1.15
CA PHE A 161 -8.20 -9.77 -2.17
C PHE A 161 -9.25 -9.86 -3.29
N GLY A 162 -10.37 -10.57 -3.06
CA GLY A 162 -11.43 -10.75 -4.05
C GLY A 162 -11.11 -11.75 -5.18
N TYR A 163 -9.99 -12.48 -5.11
CA TYR A 163 -9.65 -13.49 -6.12
C TYR A 163 -10.40 -14.79 -5.99
N GLY A 164 -10.98 -15.03 -4.82
CA GLY A 164 -11.64 -16.29 -4.51
C GLY A 164 -10.67 -17.38 -4.07
N GLN A 165 -11.05 -18.12 -3.04
CA GLN A 165 -10.30 -19.24 -2.50
C GLN A 165 -11.18 -20.50 -2.53
N ASP A 166 -10.64 -21.60 -3.05
CA ASP A 166 -11.34 -22.87 -3.08
C ASP A 166 -11.63 -23.37 -1.65
N VAL A 167 -12.87 -23.73 -1.39
CA VAL A 167 -13.29 -24.19 -0.05
C VAL A 167 -13.11 -25.69 0.09
N ALA A 168 -13.70 -26.44 -0.82
CA ALA A 168 -13.58 -27.89 -0.94
C ALA A 168 -14.36 -28.42 -2.17
N LYS A 169 -14.22 -29.73 -2.43
CA LYS A 169 -15.07 -30.44 -3.38
C LYS A 169 -16.36 -30.87 -2.71
N TYR A 170 -17.47 -30.71 -3.44
CA TYR A 170 -18.82 -31.08 -3.02
C TYR A 170 -19.54 -31.78 -4.19
N ASP A 171 -20.38 -32.74 -3.83
CA ASP A 171 -21.19 -33.46 -4.81
C ASP A 171 -22.60 -32.85 -4.96
N ASP A 172 -23.04 -32.08 -3.97
CA ASP A 172 -24.30 -31.32 -3.96
C ASP A 172 -24.17 -30.02 -3.15
N LEU A 173 -25.23 -29.26 -2.97
CA LEU A 173 -25.27 -28.02 -2.20
C LEU A 173 -25.84 -28.21 -0.77
N SER A 174 -25.79 -29.40 -0.20
CA SER A 174 -26.35 -29.70 1.14
C SER A 174 -25.65 -28.92 2.28
N PHE A 175 -24.46 -28.40 2.06
CA PHE A 175 -23.77 -27.49 2.99
C PHE A 175 -24.49 -26.13 3.16
N LEU A 176 -25.39 -25.75 2.25
CA LEU A 176 -26.20 -24.54 2.35
C LEU A 176 -27.46 -24.73 3.22
N LYS A 177 -27.80 -25.98 3.63
CA LYS A 177 -28.90 -26.21 4.53
C LYS A 177 -28.69 -25.49 5.86
N PRO A 178 -29.75 -24.93 6.49
CA PRO A 178 -29.61 -24.22 7.76
C PRO A 178 -28.88 -25.02 8.84
N GLU A 179 -29.10 -26.32 8.93
CA GLU A 179 -28.46 -27.20 9.90
C GLU A 179 -26.94 -27.43 9.64
N ASN A 180 -26.48 -27.25 8.42
CA ASN A 180 -25.10 -27.50 8.02
C ASN A 180 -24.30 -26.20 7.83
N PHE A 181 -25.00 -25.07 7.71
CA PHE A 181 -24.40 -23.80 7.24
C PHE A 181 -23.37 -23.23 8.23
N ASP A 182 -23.63 -23.35 9.53
CA ASP A 182 -22.65 -22.88 10.54
C ASP A 182 -21.33 -23.63 10.44
N THR A 183 -21.36 -24.96 10.32
CA THR A 183 -20.16 -25.79 10.14
C THR A 183 -19.42 -25.44 8.84
N PHE A 184 -20.18 -25.17 7.78
CA PHE A 184 -19.61 -24.74 6.50
C PHE A 184 -18.92 -23.36 6.64
N ILE A 185 -19.55 -22.39 7.31
CA ILE A 185 -18.98 -21.06 7.52
C ILE A 185 -17.77 -21.10 8.45
N GLU A 186 -17.75 -21.93 9.49
CA GLU A 186 -16.56 -22.16 10.32
C GLU A 186 -15.37 -22.62 9.48
N LYS A 187 -15.60 -23.61 8.59
CA LYS A 187 -14.58 -24.06 7.64
C LYS A 187 -14.12 -22.93 6.72
N VAL A 188 -15.04 -22.17 6.14
CA VAL A 188 -14.72 -21.02 5.29
C VAL A 188 -13.89 -19.99 6.03
N LYS A 189 -14.26 -19.63 7.26
CA LYS A 189 -13.52 -18.67 8.10
C LYS A 189 -12.13 -19.17 8.53
N SER A 190 -11.93 -20.48 8.58
CA SER A 190 -10.62 -21.09 8.90
C SER A 190 -9.65 -21.10 7.72
N LEU A 191 -10.13 -20.82 6.51
CA LEU A 191 -9.29 -20.73 5.32
C LEU A 191 -8.29 -19.58 5.46
N ASN A 192 -7.01 -19.91 5.46
CA ASN A 192 -5.92 -18.95 5.46
C ASN A 192 -5.09 -19.17 4.20
N LEU A 193 -4.76 -18.09 3.53
CA LEU A 193 -3.75 -18.13 2.48
C LEU A 193 -2.38 -18.40 3.12
N THR A 194 -1.58 -19.24 2.49
CA THR A 194 -0.15 -19.36 2.83
C THR A 194 0.56 -18.02 2.62
N GLU A 195 1.71 -17.82 3.24
CA GLU A 195 2.47 -16.59 3.06
C GLU A 195 2.91 -16.39 1.60
N GLU A 196 3.16 -17.47 0.85
CA GLU A 196 3.47 -17.40 -0.57
C GLU A 196 2.26 -16.98 -1.42
N GLU A 197 1.08 -17.54 -1.16
CA GLU A 197 -0.17 -17.16 -1.84
C GLU A 197 -0.58 -15.73 -1.53
N LYS A 198 -0.43 -15.28 -0.27
CA LYS A 198 -0.63 -13.88 0.11
C LYS A 198 0.31 -12.96 -0.65
N SER A 199 1.59 -13.29 -0.70
CA SER A 199 2.61 -12.49 -1.40
C SER A 199 2.29 -12.34 -2.88
N LYS A 200 1.95 -13.44 -3.57
CA LYS A 200 1.54 -13.43 -4.98
C LYS A 200 0.26 -12.62 -5.22
N SER A 201 -0.71 -12.77 -4.33
CA SER A 201 -1.99 -12.03 -4.43
C SER A 201 -1.80 -10.53 -4.20
N ILE A 202 -0.95 -10.15 -3.25
CA ILE A 202 -0.57 -8.76 -2.98
C ILE A 202 0.13 -8.18 -4.21
N GLU A 203 1.16 -8.86 -4.75
CA GLU A 203 1.90 -8.39 -5.93
C GLU A 203 0.96 -8.14 -7.12
N LYS A 204 0.06 -9.08 -7.40
CA LYS A 204 -0.92 -8.93 -8.47
C LYS A 204 -1.85 -7.75 -8.22
N ARG A 205 -2.39 -7.61 -7.00
CA ARG A 205 -3.28 -6.50 -6.64
C ARG A 205 -2.59 -5.15 -6.78
N GLU A 206 -1.32 -5.07 -6.43
CA GLU A 206 -0.51 -3.89 -6.61
C GLU A 206 -0.31 -3.49 -8.08
N GLN A 207 -0.13 -4.47 -8.97
CA GLN A 207 -0.07 -4.22 -10.42
C GLN A 207 -1.40 -3.69 -10.95
N GLU A 208 -2.52 -4.27 -10.50
CA GLU A 208 -3.87 -3.81 -10.86
C GLU A 208 -4.13 -2.37 -10.40
N ILE A 209 -3.75 -2.02 -9.16
CA ILE A 209 -3.88 -0.67 -8.62
C ILE A 209 -3.08 0.33 -9.45
N SER A 210 -1.83 0.02 -9.74
CA SER A 210 -0.96 0.89 -10.55
C SER A 210 -1.52 1.10 -11.95
N ALA A 211 -2.01 0.05 -12.60
CA ALA A 211 -2.64 0.14 -13.91
C ALA A 211 -3.92 1.00 -13.88
N SER A 212 -4.74 0.83 -12.84
CA SER A 212 -5.96 1.63 -12.65
C SER A 212 -5.67 3.10 -12.41
N LEU A 213 -4.65 3.42 -11.62
CA LEU A 213 -4.24 4.81 -11.35
C LEU A 213 -3.70 5.51 -12.60
N VAL A 214 -2.83 4.83 -13.36
CA VAL A 214 -2.33 5.36 -14.64
C VAL A 214 -3.46 5.58 -15.63
N LYS A 215 -4.40 4.64 -15.72
CA LYS A 215 -5.60 4.76 -16.57
C LYS A 215 -6.45 5.95 -16.14
N LEU A 216 -6.75 6.08 -14.86
CA LEU A 216 -7.56 7.17 -14.30
C LEU A 216 -6.93 8.54 -14.59
N ASN A 217 -5.62 8.69 -14.37
CA ASN A 217 -4.91 9.94 -14.68
C ASN A 217 -5.01 10.30 -16.15
N ASN A 218 -4.72 9.33 -17.04
CA ASN A 218 -4.78 9.56 -18.48
C ASN A 218 -6.21 9.91 -18.94
N ASP A 219 -7.21 9.30 -18.35
CA ASP A 219 -8.60 9.53 -18.68
C ASP A 219 -9.06 10.93 -18.21
N ILE A 220 -8.74 11.32 -16.98
CA ILE A 220 -9.02 12.66 -16.47
C ILE A 220 -8.26 13.71 -17.29
N TYR A 221 -6.99 13.49 -17.59
CA TYR A 221 -6.17 14.43 -18.37
C TYR A 221 -6.72 14.66 -19.79
N LYS A 222 -7.16 13.60 -20.46
CA LYS A 222 -7.61 13.66 -21.85
C LYS A 222 -9.07 14.16 -21.99
N ASN A 223 -9.93 13.75 -21.06
CA ASN A 223 -11.38 13.92 -21.21
C ASN A 223 -11.96 15.03 -20.34
N GLU A 224 -11.21 15.51 -19.32
CA GLU A 224 -11.68 16.55 -18.40
C GLU A 224 -10.79 17.80 -18.50
N SER A 225 -11.10 18.66 -19.48
CA SER A 225 -10.34 19.89 -19.75
C SER A 225 -10.48 20.94 -18.64
N GLY A 226 -9.45 21.78 -18.48
CA GLY A 226 -9.50 22.93 -17.55
C GLY A 226 -9.21 22.61 -16.08
N LEU A 227 -8.84 21.36 -15.77
CA LEU A 227 -8.39 20.97 -14.43
C LEU A 227 -6.87 21.13 -14.31
N SER A 228 -6.44 21.97 -13.36
CA SER A 228 -5.03 22.02 -12.97
C SER A 228 -4.60 20.68 -12.34
N GLU A 229 -3.30 20.46 -12.28
CA GLU A 229 -2.71 19.25 -11.66
C GLU A 229 -3.15 19.11 -10.20
N SER A 230 -3.12 20.19 -9.42
CA SER A 230 -3.60 20.20 -8.03
C SER A 230 -5.10 19.92 -7.93
N ALA A 231 -5.91 20.50 -8.83
CA ALA A 231 -7.36 20.28 -8.83
C ALA A 231 -7.71 18.80 -9.06
N ARG A 232 -6.99 18.11 -9.96
CA ARG A 232 -7.18 16.67 -10.18
C ARG A 232 -6.94 15.85 -8.90
N ILE A 233 -5.88 16.16 -8.18
CA ILE A 233 -5.56 15.51 -6.91
C ILE A 233 -6.66 15.72 -5.88
N TYR A 234 -7.09 16.96 -5.70
CA TYR A 234 -8.15 17.29 -4.73
C TYR A 234 -9.49 16.64 -5.09
N LEU A 235 -9.84 16.57 -6.36
CA LEU A 235 -11.07 15.91 -6.82
C LEU A 235 -11.02 14.40 -6.56
N VAL A 236 -9.90 13.74 -6.82
CA VAL A 236 -9.74 12.31 -6.51
C VAL A 236 -9.79 12.08 -5.01
N ALA A 237 -9.09 12.88 -4.22
CA ALA A 237 -9.10 12.80 -2.76
C ALA A 237 -10.50 13.02 -2.18
N ALA A 238 -11.21 14.07 -2.61
CA ALA A 238 -12.57 14.37 -2.22
C ALA A 238 -13.53 13.22 -2.57
N SER A 239 -13.38 12.66 -3.77
CA SER A 239 -14.20 11.53 -4.24
C SER A 239 -14.03 10.29 -3.36
N ILE A 240 -12.80 9.95 -3.01
CA ILE A 240 -12.50 8.82 -2.12
C ILE A 240 -13.12 9.05 -0.74
N ILE A 241 -12.85 10.20 -0.10
CA ILE A 241 -13.37 10.49 1.25
C ILE A 241 -14.90 10.49 1.27
N ALA A 242 -15.54 11.12 0.28
CA ALA A 242 -16.99 11.17 0.19
C ALA A 242 -17.63 9.77 0.02
N ASN A 243 -16.93 8.83 -0.61
CA ASN A 243 -17.42 7.48 -0.85
C ASN A 243 -17.02 6.46 0.25
N LEU A 244 -16.16 6.81 1.23
CA LEU A 244 -15.76 5.88 2.29
C LEU A 244 -16.93 5.49 3.21
N GLY A 245 -17.75 6.44 3.63
CA GLY A 245 -18.81 6.21 4.61
C GLY A 245 -18.26 5.80 5.99
N ILE A 246 -19.16 5.66 6.96
CA ILE A 246 -18.86 5.12 8.31
C ILE A 246 -20.00 4.20 8.73
N LYS A 247 -19.66 3.00 9.20
CA LYS A 247 -20.59 1.99 9.72
C LYS A 247 -20.70 2.09 11.25
N GLY A 248 -21.74 1.49 11.82
CA GLY A 248 -21.93 1.41 13.28
C GLY A 248 -22.92 2.44 13.80
N GLU A 249 -22.68 2.95 15.01
CA GLU A 249 -23.53 3.98 15.61
C GLU A 249 -23.45 5.30 14.83
N ASN A 250 -24.60 5.87 14.49
CA ASN A 250 -24.74 7.09 13.68
C ASN A 250 -24.02 6.99 12.32
N PRO A 251 -24.41 6.05 11.44
CA PRO A 251 -23.69 5.76 10.22
C PRO A 251 -23.70 6.94 9.24
N VAL A 252 -22.57 7.17 8.59
CA VAL A 252 -22.45 8.10 7.48
C VAL A 252 -22.53 7.31 6.17
N LYS A 253 -23.62 7.47 5.42
CA LYS A 253 -23.78 6.79 4.12
C LYS A 253 -22.75 7.30 3.11
N PRO A 254 -22.07 6.40 2.37
CA PRO A 254 -21.21 6.79 1.27
C PRO A 254 -21.93 7.69 0.26
N LEU A 255 -21.20 8.60 -0.39
CA LEU A 255 -21.73 9.30 -1.57
C LEU A 255 -21.85 8.31 -2.73
N GLU A 256 -23.01 8.25 -3.35
CA GLU A 256 -23.28 7.42 -4.53
C GLU A 256 -23.38 8.29 -5.79
N LYS A 257 -23.17 7.67 -6.98
CA LYS A 257 -23.30 8.38 -8.27
C LYS A 257 -24.70 8.98 -8.47
N SER A 258 -25.73 8.31 -7.96
CA SER A 258 -27.13 8.74 -8.00
C SER A 258 -27.45 9.93 -7.11
N ASP A 259 -26.61 10.24 -6.11
CA ASP A 259 -26.77 11.43 -5.26
C ASP A 259 -26.40 12.72 -6.00
N LEU A 260 -25.52 12.61 -7.01
CA LEU A 260 -25.04 13.73 -7.82
C LEU A 260 -26.02 13.98 -8.97
N LYS A 261 -26.89 15.01 -8.81
CA LYS A 261 -28.00 15.32 -9.73
C LYS A 261 -27.68 16.39 -10.74
N CYS A 262 -26.46 16.91 -10.74
CA CYS A 262 -26.01 17.95 -11.69
C CYS A 262 -26.86 19.23 -11.62
N SER A 263 -27.33 19.61 -10.43
CA SER A 263 -28.05 20.86 -10.21
C SER A 263 -27.16 22.09 -10.41
N SER A 264 -27.67 23.13 -10.97
CA SER A 264 -27.01 24.46 -11.08
C SER A 264 -27.31 25.35 -9.87
N GLU A 265 -28.25 24.96 -9.00
CA GLU A 265 -28.66 25.76 -7.84
C GLU A 265 -27.57 25.75 -6.77
N LYS A 266 -27.21 26.94 -6.29
CA LYS A 266 -26.23 27.10 -5.21
C LYS A 266 -26.72 26.38 -3.93
N GLY A 267 -25.88 25.55 -3.36
CA GLY A 267 -26.23 24.70 -2.22
C GLY A 267 -26.70 23.29 -2.61
N GLU A 268 -27.08 23.06 -3.88
CA GLU A 268 -27.51 21.78 -4.44
C GLU A 268 -26.62 21.31 -5.60
N ARG A 269 -25.52 22.02 -5.89
CA ARG A 269 -24.54 21.60 -6.89
C ARG A 269 -23.85 20.31 -6.44
N ASP A 270 -23.33 19.53 -7.36
CA ASP A 270 -22.62 18.30 -7.05
C ASP A 270 -21.46 18.53 -6.07
N GLY A 271 -20.74 19.66 -6.19
CA GLY A 271 -19.72 20.08 -5.24
C GLY A 271 -20.24 20.34 -3.82
N ASP A 272 -21.43 20.99 -3.71
CA ASP A 272 -22.07 21.22 -2.41
C ASP A 272 -22.48 19.91 -1.75
N ILE A 273 -23.01 18.95 -2.52
CA ILE A 273 -23.40 17.62 -2.03
C ILE A 273 -22.18 16.85 -1.57
N MET A 274 -21.11 16.81 -2.37
CA MET A 274 -19.87 16.14 -2.03
C MET A 274 -19.24 16.72 -0.76
N LEU A 275 -19.19 18.05 -0.64
CA LEU A 275 -18.65 18.73 0.53
C LEU A 275 -19.44 18.43 1.81
N ARG A 276 -20.79 18.37 1.73
CA ARG A 276 -21.63 17.93 2.86
C ARG A 276 -21.30 16.52 3.32
N LYS A 277 -21.07 15.58 2.38
CA LYS A 277 -20.68 14.20 2.71
C LYS A 277 -19.30 14.14 3.35
N ILE A 278 -18.33 14.87 2.82
CA ILE A 278 -16.97 14.97 3.41
C ILE A 278 -17.08 15.56 4.82
N ASN A 279 -17.83 16.64 5.02
CA ASN A 279 -18.00 17.23 6.34
C ASN A 279 -18.66 16.25 7.33
N ALA A 280 -19.69 15.53 6.91
CA ALA A 280 -20.33 14.50 7.75
C ALA A 280 -19.34 13.40 8.16
N PHE A 281 -18.50 12.94 7.21
CA PHE A 281 -17.45 11.95 7.48
C PHE A 281 -16.42 12.47 8.49
N LEU A 282 -15.88 13.67 8.27
CA LEU A 282 -14.85 14.27 9.13
C LEU A 282 -15.36 14.65 10.52
N SER A 283 -16.65 15.02 10.62
CA SER A 283 -17.30 15.40 11.88
C SER A 283 -17.79 14.22 12.71
N HIS A 284 -17.67 12.99 12.21
CA HIS A 284 -18.12 11.82 12.95
C HIS A 284 -17.24 11.58 14.19
N LYS A 285 -17.88 11.27 15.32
CA LYS A 285 -17.21 11.10 16.61
C LYS A 285 -16.06 10.09 16.59
N SER A 286 -16.18 9.02 15.81
CA SER A 286 -15.13 7.99 15.68
C SER A 286 -13.84 8.49 15.04
N LYS A 287 -13.87 9.64 14.34
CA LYS A 287 -12.69 10.21 13.68
C LYS A 287 -11.86 11.09 14.60
N ASN A 288 -12.47 11.62 15.64
CA ASN A 288 -11.80 12.45 16.68
C ASN A 288 -10.91 13.56 16.10
N ILE A 289 -11.33 14.17 14.97
CA ILE A 289 -10.56 15.22 14.28
C ILE A 289 -10.77 16.55 15.01
N PRO A 290 -9.70 17.27 15.38
CA PRO A 290 -9.79 18.60 15.93
C PRO A 290 -10.53 19.56 15.00
N GLU A 291 -11.36 20.46 15.57
CA GLU A 291 -12.24 21.36 14.80
C GLU A 291 -11.46 22.25 13.83
N ASP A 292 -10.34 22.83 14.28
CA ASP A 292 -9.50 23.69 13.43
C ASP A 292 -8.93 22.92 12.23
N LYS A 293 -8.49 21.68 12.44
CA LYS A 293 -8.00 20.81 11.37
C LYS A 293 -9.12 20.45 10.40
N LYS A 294 -10.30 20.09 10.91
CA LYS A 294 -11.47 19.81 10.09
C LYS A 294 -11.82 21.02 9.22
N ASN A 295 -11.87 22.21 9.80
CA ASN A 295 -12.19 23.45 9.08
C ASN A 295 -11.17 23.73 7.97
N LEU A 296 -9.88 23.51 8.21
CA LEU A 296 -8.84 23.67 7.19
C LEU A 296 -9.04 22.67 6.03
N ILE A 297 -9.32 21.41 6.32
CA ILE A 297 -9.59 20.38 5.29
C ILE A 297 -10.83 20.76 4.47
N ILE A 298 -11.92 21.14 5.15
CA ILE A 298 -13.17 21.54 4.51
C ILE A 298 -12.96 22.78 3.63
N GLN A 299 -12.22 23.78 4.13
CA GLN A 299 -11.91 24.98 3.32
C GLN A 299 -11.15 24.62 2.04
N THR A 300 -10.12 23.77 2.16
CA THR A 300 -9.32 23.34 1.00
C THR A 300 -10.17 22.60 -0.04
N PHE A 301 -11.07 21.72 0.39
CA PHE A 301 -12.00 21.05 -0.53
C PHE A 301 -13.08 22.01 -1.07
N SER A 302 -13.55 22.95 -0.25
CA SER A 302 -14.49 23.99 -0.72
C SER A 302 -13.87 24.80 -1.86
N ASP A 303 -12.63 25.23 -1.71
CA ASP A 303 -11.93 25.96 -2.76
C ASP A 303 -11.77 25.13 -4.04
N ALA A 304 -11.43 23.84 -3.91
CA ALA A 304 -11.31 22.95 -5.06
C ALA A 304 -12.63 22.59 -5.74
N LEU A 305 -13.71 22.40 -4.97
CA LEU A 305 -14.99 21.88 -5.46
C LEU A 305 -15.99 22.98 -5.86
N LEU A 306 -15.89 24.17 -5.27
CA LEU A 306 -16.91 25.21 -5.43
C LEU A 306 -16.40 26.47 -6.15
N THR A 307 -15.12 26.83 -6.01
CA THR A 307 -14.56 28.05 -6.59
C THR A 307 -14.48 27.98 -8.12
N ASN A 308 -14.17 26.81 -8.69
CA ASN A 308 -14.26 26.60 -10.11
C ASN A 308 -15.70 26.20 -10.51
N GLU A 309 -16.52 27.18 -10.85
CA GLU A 309 -17.92 26.93 -11.22
C GLU A 309 -18.08 25.95 -12.39
N ASN A 310 -17.12 25.88 -13.32
CA ASN A 310 -17.20 24.98 -14.48
C ASN A 310 -17.25 23.50 -14.10
N ILE A 311 -16.65 23.13 -12.97
CA ILE A 311 -16.68 21.74 -12.47
C ILE A 311 -18.10 21.28 -12.17
N ASN A 312 -18.96 22.20 -11.72
CA ASN A 312 -20.33 21.92 -11.31
C ASN A 312 -21.34 22.11 -12.43
N LYS A 313 -20.98 22.80 -13.55
CA LYS A 313 -21.90 23.04 -14.65
C LYS A 313 -22.21 21.75 -15.42
N PRO A 314 -23.51 21.43 -15.64
CA PRO A 314 -23.86 20.29 -16.47
C PRO A 314 -23.44 20.52 -17.93
N THR A 315 -22.74 19.58 -18.50
CA THR A 315 -22.42 19.51 -19.92
C THR A 315 -22.89 18.15 -20.43
N ASN A 316 -23.78 18.13 -21.42
CA ASN A 316 -24.42 16.90 -21.91
C ASN A 316 -25.13 16.09 -20.79
N GLY A 317 -25.77 16.79 -19.85
CA GLY A 317 -26.53 16.17 -18.76
C GLY A 317 -25.73 15.76 -17.53
N GLU A 318 -24.40 15.91 -17.54
CA GLU A 318 -23.55 15.57 -16.38
C GLU A 318 -22.55 16.68 -16.04
N SER A 319 -22.31 16.90 -14.75
CA SER A 319 -21.24 17.78 -14.29
C SER A 319 -19.88 17.14 -14.46
N GLN A 320 -18.82 17.94 -14.62
CA GLN A 320 -17.45 17.44 -14.66
C GLN A 320 -17.10 16.70 -13.36
N LEU A 321 -17.56 17.21 -12.21
CA LEU A 321 -17.36 16.59 -10.91
C LEU A 321 -17.99 15.21 -10.84
N LYS A 322 -19.22 15.02 -11.32
CA LYS A 322 -19.88 13.71 -11.37
C LYS A 322 -19.13 12.72 -12.24
N ARG A 323 -18.65 13.16 -13.42
CA ARG A 323 -17.85 12.31 -14.31
C ARG A 323 -16.55 11.86 -13.65
N VAL A 324 -15.82 12.80 -13.01
CA VAL A 324 -14.56 12.44 -12.28
C VAL A 324 -14.87 11.51 -11.12
N PHE A 325 -15.88 11.83 -10.31
CA PHE A 325 -16.31 10.98 -9.19
C PHE A 325 -16.64 9.56 -9.66
N SER A 326 -17.45 9.43 -10.72
CA SER A 326 -17.82 8.12 -11.27
C SER A 326 -16.60 7.30 -11.72
N LYS A 327 -15.62 7.95 -12.39
CA LYS A 327 -14.37 7.30 -12.79
C LYS A 327 -13.54 6.83 -11.58
N VAL A 328 -13.43 7.65 -10.54
CA VAL A 328 -12.72 7.30 -9.30
C VAL A 328 -13.36 6.08 -8.64
N ILE A 329 -14.69 6.07 -8.53
CA ILE A 329 -15.40 4.92 -7.93
C ILE A 329 -15.21 3.67 -8.79
N ASP A 330 -15.37 3.76 -10.10
CA ASP A 330 -15.28 2.61 -11.00
C ASP A 330 -13.85 2.01 -11.07
N ASP A 331 -12.83 2.85 -11.06
CA ASP A 331 -11.45 2.41 -11.23
C ASP A 331 -10.74 2.11 -9.89
N LEU A 332 -11.12 2.75 -8.78
CA LEU A 332 -10.44 2.61 -7.49
C LEU A 332 -11.32 2.06 -6.35
N GLY A 333 -12.65 2.11 -6.47
CA GLY A 333 -13.58 1.81 -5.38
C GLY A 333 -13.38 0.45 -4.74
N LEU A 334 -13.12 -0.58 -5.56
CA LEU A 334 -12.81 -1.92 -5.07
C LEU A 334 -11.59 -1.91 -4.12
N TYR A 335 -10.53 -1.21 -4.49
CA TYR A 335 -9.25 -1.29 -3.80
C TYR A 335 -9.27 -0.63 -2.42
N TYR A 336 -9.91 0.53 -2.27
CA TYR A 336 -10.00 1.17 -0.95
C TYR A 336 -11.11 0.60 -0.07
N LYS A 337 -12.07 -0.16 -0.60
CA LYS A 337 -13.12 -0.85 0.17
C LYS A 337 -12.69 -2.23 0.67
N ILE A 338 -11.90 -2.98 -0.09
CA ILE A 338 -11.39 -4.30 0.31
C ILE A 338 -10.45 -4.22 1.53
N GLY A 339 -9.92 -3.07 1.81
CA GLY A 339 -8.98 -2.82 2.90
C GLY A 339 -7.75 -2.12 2.38
N LEU A 340 -7.56 -0.92 2.90
CA LEU A 340 -6.39 -0.10 2.60
C LEU A 340 -5.18 -0.74 3.29
N THR A 341 -4.35 -1.39 2.49
CA THR A 341 -3.01 -1.75 2.92
C THR A 341 -2.10 -0.53 2.80
N THR A 342 -1.05 -0.47 3.60
CA THR A 342 0.01 0.55 3.47
C THR A 342 0.51 0.68 2.04
N ASP A 343 0.47 -0.42 1.28
CA ASP A 343 0.94 -0.49 -0.09
C ASP A 343 -0.04 0.18 -1.09
N PHE A 344 -1.35 0.08 -0.89
CA PHE A 344 -2.33 0.81 -1.72
C PHE A 344 -2.15 2.32 -1.57
N THR A 345 -2.14 2.81 -0.34
CA THR A 345 -2.00 4.25 -0.08
C THR A 345 -0.67 4.77 -0.59
N GLY A 346 0.43 4.06 -0.36
CA GLY A 346 1.74 4.40 -0.90
C GLY A 346 1.74 4.53 -2.43
N LYS A 347 1.11 3.59 -3.15
CA LYS A 347 1.00 3.64 -4.61
C LYS A 347 0.07 4.73 -5.10
N LEU A 348 -1.10 4.90 -4.45
CA LEU A 348 -2.01 5.99 -4.75
C LEU A 348 -1.28 7.34 -4.66
N PHE A 349 -0.53 7.56 -3.58
CA PHE A 349 0.19 8.81 -3.38
C PHE A 349 1.37 8.98 -4.32
N ASN A 350 2.11 7.91 -4.64
CA ASN A 350 3.17 7.94 -5.64
C ASN A 350 2.64 8.40 -7.02
N GLU A 351 1.51 7.85 -7.45
CA GLU A 351 0.90 8.24 -8.72
C GLU A 351 0.32 9.65 -8.67
N MET A 352 -0.44 10.00 -7.63
CA MET A 352 -0.98 11.36 -7.45
C MET A 352 0.14 12.39 -7.37
N TYR A 353 1.27 12.02 -6.80
CA TYR A 353 2.47 12.85 -6.73
C TYR A 353 3.06 13.10 -8.12
N ASN A 354 3.14 12.05 -8.96
CA ASN A 354 3.58 12.18 -10.35
C ASN A 354 2.65 13.11 -11.17
N TRP A 355 1.39 13.27 -10.76
CA TRP A 355 0.43 14.16 -11.42
C TRP A 355 0.69 15.65 -11.14
N LEU A 356 1.48 16.00 -10.11
CA LEU A 356 1.77 17.39 -9.76
C LEU A 356 2.68 18.10 -10.76
N GLY A 357 3.22 17.39 -11.76
CA GLY A 357 4.01 17.99 -12.82
C GLY A 357 5.25 18.75 -12.36
N PHE A 358 5.79 18.36 -11.21
CA PHE A 358 7.00 18.97 -10.70
C PHE A 358 8.17 18.83 -11.69
N THR A 359 8.96 19.89 -11.83
CA THR A 359 10.22 19.83 -12.59
C THR A 359 11.12 18.76 -12.00
N GLN A 360 12.02 18.19 -12.83
CA GLN A 360 12.94 17.12 -12.40
C GLN A 360 13.72 17.51 -11.13
N ASP A 361 14.07 18.78 -10.98
CA ASP A 361 14.79 19.28 -9.80
C ASP A 361 13.92 19.20 -8.53
N LYS A 362 12.65 19.59 -8.62
CA LYS A 362 11.70 19.45 -7.50
C LYS A 362 11.37 17.99 -7.21
N LEU A 363 11.32 17.13 -8.23
CA LEU A 363 11.12 15.68 -8.05
C LEU A 363 12.30 15.02 -7.33
N ASN A 364 13.51 15.54 -7.48
CA ASN A 364 14.68 15.03 -6.78
C ASN A 364 14.65 15.35 -5.28
N ASP A 365 13.97 16.42 -4.87
CA ASP A 365 13.85 16.85 -3.47
C ASP A 365 12.70 16.18 -2.72
N VAL A 366 11.73 15.62 -3.44
CA VAL A 366 10.56 14.99 -2.82
C VAL A 366 10.47 13.53 -3.26
N VAL A 367 11.31 12.72 -2.67
CA VAL A 367 11.37 11.28 -2.90
C VAL A 367 10.54 10.56 -1.85
N LEU A 368 9.49 9.86 -2.29
CA LEU A 368 8.68 9.05 -1.38
C LEU A 368 9.47 7.81 -0.93
N THR A 369 9.54 7.62 0.38
CA THR A 369 10.23 6.49 1.00
C THR A 369 9.41 5.21 0.82
N PRO A 370 9.98 4.12 0.27
CA PRO A 370 9.30 2.84 0.20
C PRO A 370 8.82 2.36 1.58
N SER A 371 7.67 1.71 1.66
CA SER A 371 7.04 1.30 2.94
C SER A 371 7.92 0.40 3.79
N TYR A 372 8.65 -0.53 3.17
CA TYR A 372 9.60 -1.41 3.89
C TYR A 372 10.81 -0.66 4.45
N VAL A 373 11.27 0.42 3.79
CA VAL A 373 12.32 1.31 4.31
C VAL A 373 11.77 2.18 5.43
N ALA A 374 10.56 2.70 5.30
CA ALA A 374 9.88 3.45 6.35
C ALA A 374 9.73 2.62 7.63
N THR A 375 9.37 1.34 7.48
CA THR A 375 9.31 0.38 8.59
C THR A 375 10.69 0.14 9.21
N LEU A 376 11.74 0.03 8.39
CA LEU A 376 13.13 -0.10 8.90
C LEU A 376 13.50 1.12 9.75
N LEU A 377 13.27 2.34 9.26
CA LEU A 377 13.60 3.57 10.00
C LEU A 377 12.87 3.64 11.34
N ALA A 378 11.56 3.35 11.37
CA ALA A 378 10.80 3.35 12.60
C ALA A 378 11.30 2.29 13.62
N ARG A 379 11.71 1.09 13.14
CA ARG A 379 12.31 0.06 13.99
C ARG A 379 13.69 0.46 14.51
N LEU A 380 14.52 1.11 13.69
CA LEU A 380 15.83 1.63 14.08
C LEU A 380 15.72 2.79 15.07
N ALA A 381 14.71 3.65 14.92
CA ALA A 381 14.35 4.69 15.89
C ALA A 381 13.66 4.11 17.15
N ARG A 382 13.59 2.78 17.31
CA ARG A 382 13.00 2.05 18.46
C ARG A 382 11.57 2.44 18.80
N VAL A 383 10.79 2.80 17.78
CA VAL A 383 9.38 3.15 17.94
C VAL A 383 8.60 1.99 18.59
N ASN A 384 7.79 2.32 19.57
CA ASN A 384 6.90 1.41 20.31
C ASN A 384 5.60 2.15 20.70
N LYS A 385 4.64 1.47 21.31
CA LYS A 385 3.32 2.04 21.65
C LYS A 385 3.34 3.33 22.48
N ASP A 386 4.42 3.59 23.21
CA ASP A 386 4.55 4.74 24.10
C ASP A 386 5.42 5.87 23.50
N SER A 387 5.96 5.67 22.30
CA SER A 387 6.81 6.66 21.62
C SER A 387 6.02 7.88 21.15
N TYR A 388 6.68 9.03 21.13
CA TYR A 388 6.24 10.27 20.49
C TYR A 388 7.12 10.55 19.28
N VAL A 389 6.55 10.34 18.10
CA VAL A 389 7.29 10.35 16.83
C VAL A 389 7.04 11.62 16.07
N TRP A 390 8.11 12.29 15.60
CA TRP A 390 7.99 13.38 14.66
C TRP A 390 8.78 13.17 13.36
N ASP A 391 8.39 13.95 12.33
CA ASP A 391 8.98 13.96 11.01
C ASP A 391 8.98 15.40 10.45
N PHE A 392 10.15 15.96 10.17
CA PHE A 392 10.32 17.36 9.78
C PHE A 392 10.19 17.63 8.28
N ALA A 393 10.06 16.60 7.47
CA ALA A 393 9.83 16.67 6.03
C ALA A 393 8.88 15.52 5.62
N THR A 394 7.66 15.60 6.14
CA THR A 394 6.75 14.44 6.22
C THR A 394 6.28 13.93 4.85
N GLY A 395 6.36 14.76 3.80
CA GLY A 395 5.88 14.37 2.49
C GLY A 395 4.43 13.89 2.54
N SER A 396 4.18 12.69 2.03
CA SER A 396 2.87 12.02 2.10
C SER A 396 2.58 11.34 3.44
N ALA A 397 3.35 11.58 4.50
CA ALA A 397 3.28 10.95 5.82
C ALA A 397 3.62 9.45 5.86
N GLY A 398 4.33 8.92 4.86
CA GLY A 398 4.67 7.50 4.79
C GLY A 398 5.48 6.99 5.97
N LEU A 399 6.44 7.79 6.50
CA LEU A 399 7.23 7.44 7.68
C LEU A 399 6.37 7.41 8.96
N LEU A 400 5.48 8.38 9.13
CA LEU A 400 4.56 8.43 10.28
C LEU A 400 3.53 7.31 10.24
N VAL A 401 3.03 6.93 9.05
CA VAL A 401 2.15 5.75 8.89
C VAL A 401 2.88 4.47 9.29
N ALA A 402 4.14 4.29 8.88
CA ALA A 402 4.93 3.13 9.28
C ALA A 402 5.17 3.10 10.80
N ALA A 403 5.48 4.24 11.41
CA ALA A 403 5.62 4.38 12.85
C ALA A 403 4.30 4.05 13.58
N MET A 404 3.17 4.61 13.13
CA MET A 404 1.84 4.36 13.67
C MET A 404 1.49 2.86 13.66
N ASN A 405 1.76 2.17 12.56
CA ASN A 405 1.49 0.73 12.47
C ASN A 405 2.31 -0.07 13.48
N ILE A 406 3.61 0.23 13.64
CA ILE A 406 4.46 -0.43 14.65
C ILE A 406 3.92 -0.15 16.06
N MET A 407 3.50 1.08 16.36
CA MET A 407 2.95 1.44 17.67
C MET A 407 1.66 0.69 17.97
N ILE A 408 0.76 0.59 16.98
CA ILE A 408 -0.51 -0.14 17.11
C ILE A 408 -0.27 -1.65 17.26
N ASP A 409 0.64 -2.24 16.50
CA ASP A 409 1.00 -3.65 16.61
C ASP A 409 1.62 -3.98 17.97
N ASP A 410 2.49 -3.11 18.50
CA ASP A 410 3.05 -3.24 19.83
C ASP A 410 1.97 -3.10 20.92
N ALA A 411 1.07 -2.14 20.79
CA ALA A 411 -0.08 -2.00 21.69
C ALA A 411 -0.97 -3.25 21.68
N LYS A 412 -1.28 -3.78 20.49
CA LYS A 412 -2.10 -4.98 20.32
C LYS A 412 -1.46 -6.22 20.93
N SER A 413 -0.15 -6.35 20.84
CA SER A 413 0.59 -7.48 21.40
C SER A 413 0.74 -7.41 22.93
N SER A 414 0.78 -6.19 23.49
CA SER A 414 1.05 -5.95 24.91
C SER A 414 -0.21 -5.69 25.77
N ILE A 415 -1.29 -5.16 25.17
CA ILE A 415 -2.54 -4.83 25.86
C ILE A 415 -3.58 -5.93 25.63
N LYS A 416 -4.00 -6.60 26.70
CA LYS A 416 -4.97 -7.71 26.65
C LYS A 416 -6.43 -7.24 26.62
N SER A 417 -6.73 -6.09 27.23
CA SER A 417 -8.09 -5.55 27.31
C SER A 417 -8.46 -4.86 25.98
N PRO A 418 -9.55 -5.26 25.32
CA PRO A 418 -10.00 -4.62 24.07
C PRO A 418 -10.31 -3.12 24.23
N ASP A 419 -10.86 -2.72 25.39
CA ASP A 419 -11.20 -1.32 25.65
C ASP A 419 -9.95 -0.47 25.91
N GLU A 420 -8.97 -1.00 26.64
CA GLU A 420 -7.68 -0.34 26.84
C GLU A 420 -6.91 -0.22 25.53
N PHE A 421 -6.94 -1.28 24.70
CA PHE A 421 -6.34 -1.24 23.36
C PHE A 421 -6.96 -0.14 22.50
N LYS A 422 -8.30 -0.05 22.42
CA LYS A 422 -9.00 1.01 21.67
C LYS A 422 -8.63 2.41 22.17
N LYS A 423 -8.51 2.59 23.49
CA LYS A 423 -8.06 3.87 24.06
C LYS A 423 -6.63 4.20 23.64
N LYS A 424 -5.73 3.21 23.72
CA LYS A 424 -4.32 3.40 23.34
C LYS A 424 -4.16 3.66 21.83
N GLU A 425 -4.91 2.96 21.00
CA GLU A 425 -4.95 3.23 19.57
C GLU A 425 -5.40 4.66 19.26
N ALA A 426 -6.45 5.14 19.91
CA ALA A 426 -6.94 6.52 19.77
C ALA A 426 -5.90 7.55 20.26
N GLU A 427 -5.20 7.27 21.37
CA GLU A 427 -4.12 8.12 21.90
C GLU A 427 -2.95 8.20 20.92
N ILE A 428 -2.47 7.06 20.41
CA ILE A 428 -1.40 7.01 19.39
C ILE A 428 -1.74 7.93 18.22
N LYS A 429 -2.92 7.77 17.64
CA LYS A 429 -3.38 8.55 16.50
C LYS A 429 -3.52 10.04 16.80
N ALA A 430 -4.08 10.41 17.96
CA ALA A 430 -4.39 11.79 18.29
C ALA A 430 -3.20 12.61 18.82
N THR A 431 -2.25 11.97 19.51
CA THR A 431 -1.28 12.71 20.33
C THR A 431 0.19 12.31 20.16
N GLN A 432 0.48 11.16 19.57
CA GLN A 432 1.84 10.61 19.57
C GLN A 432 2.57 10.75 18.23
N LEU A 433 1.94 11.34 17.20
CA LEU A 433 2.53 11.56 15.88
C LEU A 433 2.50 13.04 15.54
N LEU A 434 3.60 13.58 14.99
CA LEU A 434 3.69 14.96 14.50
C LEU A 434 4.51 15.01 13.22
N GLY A 435 3.95 15.61 12.17
CA GLY A 435 4.60 15.80 10.88
C GLY A 435 4.56 17.24 10.40
N LEU A 436 5.60 17.66 9.69
CA LEU A 436 5.71 18.99 9.10
C LEU A 436 5.89 18.88 7.59
N GLU A 437 5.08 19.61 6.84
CA GLU A 437 5.17 19.68 5.38
C GLU A 437 4.97 21.12 4.92
N ILE A 438 5.91 21.63 4.13
CA ILE A 438 5.88 23.02 3.68
C ILE A 438 4.97 23.24 2.47
N LEU A 439 4.84 22.25 1.58
CA LEU A 439 4.06 22.34 0.35
C LEU A 439 2.59 22.03 0.61
N PRO A 440 1.64 22.98 0.41
CA PRO A 440 0.23 22.77 0.75
C PRO A 440 -0.40 21.56 0.05
N GLN A 441 -0.04 21.30 -1.22
CA GLN A 441 -0.56 20.16 -1.98
C GLN A 441 -0.11 18.83 -1.39
N ILE A 442 1.17 18.75 -0.97
CA ILE A 442 1.74 17.55 -0.34
C ILE A 442 1.18 17.36 1.07
N TYR A 443 1.03 18.47 1.81
CA TYR A 443 0.35 18.46 3.11
C TYR A 443 -1.06 17.84 3.01
N MET A 444 -1.85 18.20 1.98
CA MET A 444 -3.18 17.60 1.79
C MET A 444 -3.10 16.12 1.44
N LEU A 445 -2.09 15.68 0.71
CA LEU A 445 -1.85 14.25 0.48
C LEU A 445 -1.50 13.54 1.78
N ALA A 446 -0.69 14.14 2.66
CA ALA A 446 -0.38 13.59 3.97
C ALA A 446 -1.66 13.43 4.82
N ILE A 447 -2.51 14.44 4.87
CA ILE A 447 -3.81 14.39 5.56
C ILE A 447 -4.68 13.25 5.01
N LEU A 448 -4.79 13.15 3.68
CA LEU A 448 -5.56 12.09 3.05
C LEU A 448 -5.00 10.70 3.40
N ASN A 449 -3.68 10.53 3.35
CA ASN A 449 -3.03 9.28 3.73
C ASN A 449 -3.40 8.86 5.16
N MET A 450 -3.24 9.78 6.12
CA MET A 450 -3.58 9.51 7.51
C MET A 450 -5.06 9.15 7.68
N ILE A 451 -5.98 9.85 7.00
CA ILE A 451 -7.41 9.53 7.00
C ILE A 451 -7.68 8.13 6.47
N LEU A 452 -7.08 7.77 5.34
CA LEU A 452 -7.25 6.47 4.70
C LEU A 452 -6.68 5.34 5.57
N MET A 453 -5.59 5.59 6.29
CA MET A 453 -5.02 4.64 7.26
C MET A 453 -5.78 4.60 8.59
N GLY A 454 -6.98 5.18 8.63
CA GLY A 454 -7.86 5.14 9.81
C GLY A 454 -7.51 6.16 10.89
N ASP A 455 -6.63 7.10 10.59
CA ASP A 455 -6.28 8.21 11.44
C ASP A 455 -6.67 9.54 10.78
N GLY A 456 -7.49 10.32 11.45
CA GLY A 456 -7.82 11.68 11.02
C GLY A 456 -7.35 12.73 12.02
N SER A 457 -6.77 12.29 13.15
CA SER A 457 -6.49 13.14 14.31
C SER A 457 -5.02 13.54 14.47
N SER A 458 -4.08 12.91 13.75
CA SER A 458 -2.64 13.20 13.87
C SER A 458 -2.29 14.66 13.62
N ASN A 459 -1.21 15.10 14.28
CA ASN A 459 -0.69 16.46 14.18
C ASN A 459 0.17 16.61 12.91
N ILE A 460 -0.45 16.75 11.75
CA ILE A 460 0.24 17.14 10.52
C ILE A 460 0.04 18.64 10.31
N LEU A 461 1.15 19.37 10.12
CA LEU A 461 1.17 20.82 10.07
C LEU A 461 1.74 21.30 8.73
N ASN A 462 1.05 22.25 8.09
CA ASN A 462 1.60 22.95 6.92
C ASN A 462 2.47 24.10 7.42
N LYS A 463 3.75 23.82 7.70
CA LYS A 463 4.72 24.77 8.23
C LYS A 463 6.12 24.48 7.69
N ASN A 464 6.94 25.53 7.62
CA ASN A 464 8.37 25.36 7.44
C ASN A 464 8.98 24.87 8.76
N SER A 465 9.50 23.64 8.76
CA SER A 465 10.11 23.02 9.93
C SER A 465 11.38 23.75 10.42
N LEU A 466 12.08 24.44 9.52
CA LEU A 466 13.32 25.18 9.86
C LEU A 466 13.08 26.57 10.44
N SER A 467 12.11 27.34 9.90
CA SER A 467 11.85 28.73 10.33
C SER A 467 10.68 28.87 11.30
N ASP A 468 9.60 28.10 11.10
CA ASP A 468 8.30 28.40 11.73
C ASP A 468 7.92 27.42 12.83
N PHE A 469 8.68 26.36 13.02
CA PHE A 469 8.43 25.34 14.03
C PHE A 469 9.32 25.52 15.25
N ASN A 470 8.66 25.58 16.41
CA ASN A 470 9.29 25.77 17.72
C ASN A 470 9.15 24.57 18.68
N GLY A 471 8.64 23.43 18.19
CA GLY A 471 8.44 22.21 18.97
C GLY A 471 7.05 22.06 19.60
N ASP A 472 6.14 22.99 19.33
CA ASP A 472 4.79 22.91 19.90
C ASP A 472 3.91 21.90 19.14
N TYR A 473 2.93 21.32 19.85
CA TYR A 473 1.84 20.59 19.19
C TYR A 473 1.10 21.50 18.20
N GLY A 474 0.66 20.92 17.10
CA GLY A 474 -0.32 21.62 16.24
C GLY A 474 -1.71 21.63 16.85
N PHE A 475 -2.14 20.48 17.34
CA PHE A 475 -3.43 20.26 17.97
C PHE A 475 -3.22 19.59 19.33
N PRO A 476 -2.86 20.36 20.36
CA PRO A 476 -2.53 19.81 21.68
C PRO A 476 -3.76 19.23 22.37
N PRO A 477 -3.63 18.12 23.12
CA PRO A 477 -4.69 17.59 23.95
C PRO A 477 -5.12 18.61 25.02
N LYS A 478 -6.41 18.60 25.42
CA LYS A 478 -6.97 19.53 26.42
C LYS A 478 -6.16 19.59 27.72
N GLU A 479 -5.73 18.44 28.20
CA GLU A 479 -4.92 18.31 29.42
C GLU A 479 -3.58 19.04 29.34
N ARG A 480 -2.98 19.12 28.15
CA ARG A 480 -1.74 19.88 27.93
C ARG A 480 -2.00 21.38 27.82
N ILE A 481 -3.14 21.76 27.21
CA ILE A 481 -3.57 23.17 27.18
C ILE A 481 -3.77 23.68 28.61
N GLU A 482 -4.46 22.91 29.45
CA GLU A 482 -4.70 23.24 30.86
C GLU A 482 -3.41 23.37 31.65
N LYS A 483 -2.43 22.51 31.39
CA LYS A 483 -1.10 22.55 32.04
C LYS A 483 -0.14 23.56 31.41
N ARG A 484 -0.53 24.24 30.34
CA ARG A 484 0.32 25.13 29.53
C ARG A 484 1.62 24.47 29.03
N ASP A 485 1.59 23.15 28.87
CA ASP A 485 2.67 22.36 28.30
C ASP A 485 2.34 22.01 26.84
N LEU A 486 2.69 22.92 25.93
CA LEU A 486 2.36 22.80 24.52
C LEU A 486 3.45 22.12 23.70
N LYS A 487 4.59 21.77 24.31
CA LYS A 487 5.71 21.14 23.61
C LYS A 487 5.39 19.67 23.28
N PHE A 488 5.68 19.25 22.06
CA PHE A 488 5.60 17.86 21.67
C PHE A 488 6.78 17.09 22.29
N PRO A 489 6.55 16.05 23.11
CA PRO A 489 7.61 15.39 23.86
C PRO A 489 8.29 14.31 23.01
N ALA A 490 8.83 14.68 21.85
CA ALA A 490 9.43 13.73 20.92
C ALA A 490 10.54 12.90 21.56
N ASP A 491 10.46 11.59 21.41
CA ASP A 491 11.47 10.61 21.80
C ASP A 491 11.85 9.65 20.64
N ALA A 492 11.19 9.81 19.49
CA ALA A 492 11.56 9.14 18.24
C ALA A 492 11.52 10.14 17.08
N PHE A 493 12.55 10.09 16.23
CA PHE A 493 12.64 10.93 15.03
C PHE A 493 12.94 10.07 13.81
N VAL A 494 12.11 10.21 12.79
CA VAL A 494 12.30 9.58 11.48
C VAL A 494 12.29 10.65 10.40
N LEU A 495 13.17 10.52 9.39
CA LEU A 495 13.30 11.55 8.38
C LEU A 495 13.83 11.01 7.05
N ASN A 496 13.29 11.55 5.97
CA ASN A 496 13.89 11.57 4.64
C ASN A 496 13.88 13.03 4.15
N PRO A 497 14.93 13.82 4.38
CA PRO A 497 14.94 15.26 4.09
C PRO A 497 15.12 15.54 2.59
N PRO A 498 14.78 16.76 2.12
CA PRO A 498 15.20 17.22 0.80
C PRO A 498 16.73 17.33 0.73
N TYR A 499 17.33 16.62 -0.23
CA TYR A 499 18.80 16.48 -0.35
C TYR A 499 19.48 17.75 -0.86
N SER A 500 18.74 18.69 -1.46
CA SER A 500 19.24 20.00 -1.89
C SER A 500 19.43 21.00 -0.73
N ALA A 501 18.88 20.72 0.44
CA ALA A 501 18.98 21.59 1.61
C ALA A 501 20.40 21.66 2.17
N SER A 502 20.69 22.67 3.01
CA SER A 502 22.00 22.90 3.60
C SER A 502 22.56 21.66 4.30
N GLY A 503 23.85 21.41 4.12
CA GLY A 503 24.50 20.20 4.64
C GLY A 503 23.94 18.93 4.04
N ASN A 504 23.48 18.97 2.77
CA ASN A 504 22.82 17.85 2.11
C ASN A 504 21.56 17.33 2.86
N GLY A 505 20.86 18.22 3.56
CA GLY A 505 19.69 17.91 4.39
C GLY A 505 19.98 17.78 5.89
N MET A 506 21.24 17.79 6.33
CA MET A 506 21.60 17.64 7.75
C MET A 506 21.12 18.79 8.63
N ILE A 507 20.81 19.97 8.07
CA ILE A 507 20.19 21.08 8.79
C ILE A 507 18.86 20.68 9.48
N PHE A 508 18.07 19.80 8.88
CA PHE A 508 16.85 19.28 9.49
C PHE A 508 17.15 18.38 10.68
N VAL A 509 18.19 17.55 10.54
CA VAL A 509 18.63 16.62 11.59
C VAL A 509 19.15 17.38 12.79
N GLU A 510 20.07 18.34 12.59
CA GLU A 510 20.60 19.20 13.64
C GLU A 510 19.47 19.89 14.41
N LYS A 511 18.53 20.52 13.70
CA LYS A 511 17.40 21.19 14.34
C LYS A 511 16.53 20.25 15.14
N ALA A 512 16.13 19.11 14.56
CA ALA A 512 15.23 18.16 15.22
C ALA A 512 15.87 17.54 16.46
N LEU A 513 17.12 17.04 16.36
CA LEU A 513 17.83 16.44 17.48
C LEU A 513 18.14 17.47 18.58
N GLY A 514 18.44 18.73 18.20
CA GLY A 514 18.64 19.81 19.16
C GLY A 514 17.38 20.21 19.94
N MET A 515 16.18 19.81 19.47
CA MET A 515 14.91 20.04 20.15
C MET A 515 14.44 18.84 20.98
N MET A 516 15.11 17.69 20.86
CA MET A 516 14.82 16.48 21.63
C MET A 516 15.72 16.40 22.87
N ASN A 517 15.14 15.98 24.00
CA ASN A 517 15.91 15.79 25.23
C ASN A 517 16.49 14.37 25.33
N ARG A 518 15.87 13.39 24.69
CA ARG A 518 16.26 11.97 24.72
C ARG A 518 15.57 11.21 23.59
N GLY A 519 15.99 9.98 23.38
CA GLY A 519 15.32 9.06 22.46
C GLY A 519 16.23 8.57 21.34
N TYR A 520 15.63 8.18 20.23
CA TYR A 520 16.33 7.62 19.09
C TYR A 520 15.89 8.27 17.79
N ALA A 521 16.82 8.34 16.84
CA ALA A 521 16.54 8.85 15.51
C ALA A 521 17.07 7.91 14.43
N ALA A 522 16.37 7.80 13.32
CA ALA A 522 16.80 7.09 12.14
C ALA A 522 16.48 7.91 10.88
N ILE A 523 17.51 8.27 10.14
CA ILE A 523 17.44 9.22 9.04
C ILE A 523 17.96 8.55 7.78
N ILE A 524 17.18 8.53 6.69
CA ILE A 524 17.69 8.15 5.38
C ILE A 524 18.06 9.41 4.59
N ILE A 525 19.31 9.46 4.12
CA ILE A 525 19.86 10.65 3.49
C ILE A 525 20.94 10.26 2.49
N GLN A 526 21.30 11.16 1.57
CA GLN A 526 22.39 10.88 0.64
C GLN A 526 23.73 10.60 1.36
N ASN A 527 24.49 9.65 0.82
CA ASN A 527 25.77 9.22 1.40
C ASN A 527 26.77 10.38 1.66
N SER A 528 26.74 11.42 0.81
CA SER A 528 27.57 12.61 0.97
C SER A 528 27.26 13.44 2.23
N ALA A 529 26.16 13.16 2.93
CA ALA A 529 25.85 13.79 4.22
C ALA A 529 26.75 13.28 5.37
N GLY A 530 27.48 12.18 5.18
CA GLY A 530 28.49 11.70 6.14
C GLY A 530 29.81 12.47 6.12
N SER A 531 29.97 13.49 5.25
CA SER A 531 31.20 14.26 5.05
C SER A 531 30.94 15.58 4.30
N GLY A 532 32.00 16.29 3.94
CA GLY A 532 31.97 17.43 3.04
C GLY A 532 31.08 18.57 3.53
N LYS A 533 30.06 18.97 2.78
CA LYS A 533 29.17 20.10 3.10
C LYS A 533 28.39 19.92 4.42
N ALA A 534 28.27 18.72 4.93
CA ALA A 534 27.56 18.41 6.16
C ALA A 534 28.43 18.41 7.41
N THR A 535 29.75 18.51 7.26
CA THR A 535 30.75 18.37 8.35
C THR A 535 30.45 19.25 9.58
N GLU A 536 30.04 20.49 9.38
CA GLU A 536 29.71 21.39 10.49
C GLU A 536 28.46 20.93 11.24
N TYR A 537 27.41 20.56 10.51
CA TYR A 537 26.19 20.00 11.09
C TYR A 537 26.47 18.70 11.85
N ASN A 538 27.28 17.82 11.28
CA ASN A 538 27.67 16.55 11.89
C ASN A 538 28.36 16.75 13.25
N ARG A 539 29.34 17.69 13.31
CA ARG A 539 30.00 18.04 14.58
C ARG A 539 29.03 18.62 15.62
N ASN A 540 28.10 19.45 15.18
CA ASN A 540 27.11 20.03 16.09
C ASN A 540 26.16 18.98 16.64
N ILE A 541 25.71 18.04 15.81
CA ILE A 541 24.86 16.93 16.22
C ILE A 541 25.55 16.06 17.27
N LEU A 542 26.84 15.73 17.09
CA LEU A 542 27.59 14.88 18.00
C LEU A 542 27.86 15.51 19.38
N LYS A 543 27.66 16.82 19.55
CA LYS A 543 27.76 17.48 20.86
C LYS A 543 26.64 17.05 21.84
N HIS A 544 25.52 16.51 21.34
CA HIS A 544 24.38 16.10 22.16
C HIS A 544 23.66 14.84 21.68
N SER A 545 24.23 14.17 20.69
CA SER A 545 23.70 12.91 20.17
C SER A 545 24.84 11.94 19.81
N THR A 546 24.65 10.67 20.10
CA THR A 546 25.60 9.61 19.78
C THR A 546 25.19 8.95 18.46
N LEU A 547 26.10 8.90 17.46
CA LEU A 547 25.91 8.09 16.26
C LEU A 547 26.08 6.61 16.62
N LEU A 548 25.04 5.80 16.44
CA LEU A 548 25.02 4.38 16.75
C LEU A 548 25.36 3.50 15.53
N ALA A 549 24.89 3.92 14.36
CA ALA A 549 25.13 3.17 13.14
C ALA A 549 25.09 4.05 11.88
N SER A 550 25.85 3.63 10.88
CA SER A 550 25.82 4.11 9.49
C SER A 550 25.58 2.91 8.57
N ILE A 551 24.47 2.90 7.86
CA ILE A 551 24.01 1.79 7.04
C ILE A 551 23.95 2.25 5.59
N LYS A 552 24.79 1.68 4.74
CA LYS A 552 24.82 1.99 3.30
C LYS A 552 23.70 1.25 2.61
N MET A 553 22.75 1.96 2.01
CA MET A 553 21.55 1.41 1.37
C MET A 553 21.78 1.05 -0.10
N PRO A 554 20.91 0.23 -0.73
CA PRO A 554 20.96 -0.04 -2.16
C PRO A 554 20.90 1.23 -3.01
N ILE A 555 21.68 1.30 -4.08
CA ILE A 555 21.71 2.46 -4.99
C ILE A 555 20.42 2.60 -5.79
N ASP A 556 19.72 1.51 -6.01
CA ASP A 556 18.46 1.45 -6.75
C ASP A 556 17.22 1.57 -5.85
N LEU A 557 17.39 1.98 -4.59
CA LEU A 557 16.32 2.07 -3.61
C LEU A 557 15.17 2.99 -4.06
N PHE A 558 15.50 4.09 -4.73
CA PHE A 558 14.56 5.08 -5.26
C PHE A 558 14.43 5.01 -6.78
N VAL A 559 14.19 3.82 -7.31
CA VAL A 559 14.12 3.55 -8.76
C VAL A 559 13.21 4.54 -9.48
N GLY A 560 13.72 5.09 -10.58
CA GLY A 560 12.99 6.01 -11.48
C GLY A 560 12.96 7.45 -11.01
N LYS A 561 13.48 7.78 -9.81
CA LYS A 561 13.50 9.15 -9.26
C LYS A 561 14.92 9.64 -8.99
N SER A 562 15.80 8.80 -8.48
CA SER A 562 17.18 9.19 -8.15
C SER A 562 18.07 7.94 -8.14
N SER A 563 19.29 8.09 -8.70
CA SER A 563 20.37 7.09 -8.58
C SER A 563 21.40 7.53 -7.53
N VAL A 564 20.95 8.23 -6.48
CA VAL A 564 21.82 8.73 -5.42
C VAL A 564 22.05 7.64 -4.40
N GLN A 565 23.30 7.35 -4.08
CA GLN A 565 23.66 6.47 -2.98
C GLN A 565 23.18 7.09 -1.67
N THR A 566 22.39 6.36 -0.90
CA THR A 566 21.89 6.79 0.40
C THR A 566 22.46 5.96 1.54
N ASN A 567 22.51 6.58 2.72
CA ASN A 567 22.81 5.92 3.98
C ASN A 567 21.68 6.15 4.98
N VAL A 568 21.51 5.22 5.90
CA VAL A 568 20.70 5.44 7.11
C VAL A 568 21.65 5.70 8.28
N TYR A 569 21.50 6.87 8.91
CA TYR A 569 22.19 7.19 10.16
C TYR A 569 21.25 7.01 11.33
N VAL A 570 21.74 6.33 12.37
CA VAL A 570 20.95 6.02 13.58
C VAL A 570 21.61 6.69 14.77
N PHE A 571 20.82 7.45 15.54
CA PHE A 571 21.31 8.22 16.68
C PHE A 571 20.60 7.83 17.99
N ARG A 572 21.34 7.94 19.10
CA ARG A 572 20.80 8.10 20.44
C ARG A 572 20.91 9.56 20.82
N VAL A 573 19.78 10.16 21.21
CA VAL A 573 19.67 11.58 21.50
C VAL A 573 19.79 11.83 23.01
N GLY A 574 20.40 12.95 23.39
CA GLY A 574 20.57 13.37 24.79
C GLY A 574 21.92 13.02 25.39
N GLU A 575 22.81 12.38 24.64
CA GLU A 575 24.15 12.02 25.07
C GLU A 575 25.17 12.36 23.98
N ALA A 576 26.18 13.16 24.31
CA ALA A 576 27.25 13.53 23.38
C ALA A 576 28.06 12.28 22.96
N HIS A 577 28.43 12.20 21.69
CA HIS A 577 29.29 11.13 21.18
C HIS A 577 30.72 11.25 21.75
N GLN A 578 31.23 10.17 22.34
CA GLN A 578 32.58 10.10 22.86
C GLN A 578 33.51 9.42 21.83
N LYS A 579 34.79 9.70 21.90
CA LYS A 579 35.80 9.14 20.96
C LYS A 579 35.85 7.61 20.97
N ASP A 580 35.48 6.98 22.08
CA ASP A 580 35.50 5.51 22.26
C ASP A 580 34.14 4.88 21.97
N ASP A 581 33.10 5.67 21.62
CA ASP A 581 31.79 5.14 21.27
C ASP A 581 31.86 4.33 19.97
N ILE A 582 31.33 3.12 20.04
CA ILE A 582 31.31 2.19 18.90
C ILE A 582 30.17 2.53 17.95
N VAL A 583 30.53 2.78 16.69
CA VAL A 583 29.60 2.93 15.57
C VAL A 583 29.57 1.64 14.75
N LYS A 584 28.37 1.15 14.41
CA LYS A 584 28.18 0.00 13.55
C LYS A 584 28.05 0.47 12.09
N PHE A 585 28.98 0.04 11.26
CA PHE A 585 28.99 0.30 9.83
C PHE A 585 28.48 -0.94 9.10
N ILE A 586 27.38 -0.80 8.35
CA ILE A 586 26.71 -1.91 7.69
C ILE A 586 26.62 -1.63 6.20
N ASP A 587 27.19 -2.49 5.37
CA ASP A 587 26.96 -2.47 3.92
C ASP A 587 25.69 -3.28 3.62
N PHE A 588 24.58 -2.55 3.40
CA PHE A 588 23.28 -3.10 3.06
C PHE A 588 22.96 -2.87 1.58
N SER A 589 23.98 -2.69 0.72
CA SER A 589 23.82 -2.52 -0.72
C SER A 589 23.05 -3.64 -1.38
N GLU A 590 23.19 -4.87 -0.84
CA GLU A 590 22.48 -6.08 -1.24
C GLU A 590 21.41 -6.40 -0.18
N ASP A 591 20.26 -5.74 -0.26
CA ASP A 591 19.20 -5.87 0.73
C ASP A 591 18.28 -7.11 0.56
N GLY A 592 18.55 -7.91 -0.47
CA GLY A 592 17.77 -9.11 -0.80
C GLY A 592 16.58 -8.88 -1.72
N TYR A 593 16.25 -7.63 -2.04
CA TYR A 593 15.23 -7.31 -3.03
C TYR A 593 15.83 -7.06 -4.40
N THR A 594 15.19 -7.61 -5.44
CA THR A 594 15.45 -7.22 -6.83
C THR A 594 14.37 -6.25 -7.29
N ARG A 595 14.81 -5.14 -7.89
CA ARG A 595 13.96 -4.07 -8.42
C ARG A 595 14.09 -4.01 -9.93
N THR A 596 12.99 -4.21 -10.67
CA THR A 596 13.04 -4.16 -12.12
C THR A 596 12.77 -2.76 -12.66
N ASN A 597 13.76 -2.25 -13.40
CA ASN A 597 13.74 -0.90 -13.98
C ASN A 597 13.03 -0.92 -15.35
N ARG A 598 11.69 -1.01 -15.38
CA ARG A 598 10.92 -0.78 -16.62
C ARG A 598 10.16 0.53 -16.49
N LYS A 599 10.43 1.49 -17.38
CA LYS A 599 9.83 2.85 -17.45
C LYS A 599 8.28 2.92 -17.42
N LYS A 600 7.58 1.81 -17.36
CA LYS A 600 6.10 1.71 -17.35
C LYS A 600 5.52 0.73 -16.31
N ALA A 601 6.34 0.05 -15.54
CA ALA A 601 5.87 -0.85 -14.50
C ALA A 601 6.18 -0.22 -13.14
N SER A 602 5.21 -0.23 -12.23
CA SER A 602 5.47 -0.16 -10.81
C SER A 602 6.65 -1.08 -10.50
N VAL A 603 7.54 -0.62 -9.64
CA VAL A 603 8.73 -1.40 -9.25
C VAL A 603 8.26 -2.76 -8.77
N ASN A 604 8.47 -3.80 -9.55
CA ASN A 604 8.24 -5.17 -9.11
C ASN A 604 9.35 -5.51 -8.11
N LEU A 605 9.02 -5.30 -6.83
CA LEU A 605 9.87 -5.66 -5.73
C LEU A 605 9.75 -7.17 -5.52
N ARG A 606 10.84 -7.91 -5.73
CA ARG A 606 10.88 -9.35 -5.50
C ARG A 606 11.89 -9.68 -4.42
N ASP A 607 11.45 -10.43 -3.42
CA ASP A 607 12.35 -11.03 -2.46
C ASP A 607 13.10 -12.18 -3.15
N THR A 608 14.35 -11.95 -3.49
CA THR A 608 15.21 -12.91 -4.20
C THR A 608 16.29 -13.49 -3.31
N ASN A 609 16.55 -12.88 -2.14
CA ASN A 609 17.58 -13.32 -1.22
C ASN A 609 17.26 -12.96 0.24
N ARG A 610 16.16 -13.54 0.78
CA ARG A 610 15.80 -13.42 2.19
C ARG A 610 15.72 -11.95 2.67
N ALA A 611 15.09 -11.09 1.88
CA ALA A 611 15.05 -9.64 2.14
C ALA A 611 14.42 -9.34 3.51
N LYS A 612 13.30 -9.98 3.85
CA LYS A 612 12.61 -9.75 5.13
C LYS A 612 13.52 -10.05 6.32
N GLU A 613 14.25 -11.16 6.27
CA GLU A 613 15.19 -11.56 7.32
C GLU A 613 16.40 -10.63 7.36
N ARG A 614 16.93 -10.19 6.21
CA ARG A 614 18.01 -9.20 6.14
C ARG A 614 17.61 -7.88 6.79
N TYR A 615 16.42 -7.37 6.52
CA TYR A 615 15.90 -6.16 7.15
C TYR A 615 15.72 -6.33 8.68
N ALA A 616 15.31 -7.49 9.15
CA ALA A 616 15.22 -7.79 10.58
C ALA A 616 16.60 -7.84 11.22
N GLU A 617 17.57 -8.53 10.59
CA GLU A 617 18.93 -8.66 11.10
C GLU A 617 19.67 -7.32 11.18
N VAL A 618 19.47 -6.40 10.23
CA VAL A 618 20.02 -5.03 10.32
C VAL A 618 19.58 -4.34 11.61
N VAL A 619 18.30 -4.47 11.99
CA VAL A 619 17.80 -3.88 13.24
C VAL A 619 18.48 -4.52 14.45
N ASP A 620 18.66 -5.83 14.44
CA ASP A 620 19.31 -6.57 15.53
C ASP A 620 20.81 -6.24 15.61
N LEU A 621 21.51 -6.11 14.49
CA LEU A 621 22.91 -5.70 14.44
C LEU A 621 23.11 -4.29 15.02
N VAL A 622 22.23 -3.33 14.69
CA VAL A 622 22.29 -1.99 15.27
C VAL A 622 22.02 -2.00 16.76
N ARG A 623 21.13 -2.86 17.26
CA ARG A 623 20.77 -2.93 18.68
C ARG A 623 21.77 -3.71 19.51
N PHE A 624 22.23 -4.85 19.03
CA PHE A 624 22.94 -5.85 19.81
C PHE A 624 24.36 -6.14 19.31
N GLY A 625 24.77 -5.58 18.16
CA GLY A 625 26.10 -5.71 17.61
C GLY A 625 26.42 -7.06 17.00
N LYS A 626 27.71 -7.34 16.83
CA LYS A 626 28.28 -8.49 16.13
C LYS A 626 27.71 -9.85 16.54
N ASN A 627 27.25 -10.02 17.77
CA ASN A 627 26.68 -11.28 18.26
C ASN A 627 25.37 -11.70 17.54
N LYS A 628 24.80 -10.82 16.70
CA LYS A 628 23.60 -11.09 15.91
C LYS A 628 23.88 -11.36 14.43
N LEU A 629 25.15 -11.46 14.04
CA LEU A 629 25.51 -11.85 12.68
C LEU A 629 24.99 -13.26 12.37
N ASN A 630 24.23 -13.39 11.30
CA ASN A 630 23.64 -14.63 10.82
C ASN A 630 23.63 -14.72 9.28
N ILE A 631 22.98 -13.78 8.60
CA ILE A 631 22.96 -13.67 7.13
C ILE A 631 24.11 -12.77 6.68
N PHE A 632 24.34 -11.68 7.41
CA PHE A 632 25.46 -10.77 7.16
C PHE A 632 26.77 -11.39 7.62
N THR A 633 27.84 -11.00 6.96
CA THR A 633 29.21 -11.46 7.26
C THR A 633 30.05 -10.29 7.78
N GLU A 634 31.25 -10.59 8.28
CA GLU A 634 32.22 -9.57 8.70
C GLU A 634 32.72 -8.67 7.53
N LYS A 635 32.39 -9.00 6.29
CA LYS A 635 32.63 -8.14 5.13
C LYS A 635 31.63 -7.02 5.01
N GLU A 636 30.38 -7.29 5.44
CA GLU A 636 29.26 -6.39 5.37
C GLU A 636 29.03 -5.64 6.69
N TYR A 637 29.59 -6.11 7.79
CA TYR A 637 29.46 -5.54 9.13
C TYR A 637 30.81 -5.22 9.75
N TYR A 638 30.96 -3.98 10.21
CA TYR A 638 32.18 -3.48 10.84
C TYR A 638 31.83 -2.61 12.06
N GLU A 639 32.55 -2.78 13.16
CA GLU A 639 32.48 -1.92 14.34
C GLU A 639 33.74 -1.05 14.40
N GLY A 640 33.56 0.26 14.47
CA GLY A 640 34.65 1.22 14.52
C GLY A 640 34.26 2.45 15.34
N THR A 641 35.21 3.37 15.48
CA THR A 641 35.00 4.67 16.13
C THR A 641 35.04 5.78 15.11
N ILE A 642 34.44 6.93 15.45
CA ILE A 642 34.55 8.18 14.71
C ILE A 642 35.14 9.23 15.60
N ASP A 643 35.80 10.24 15.00
CA ASP A 643 36.23 11.43 15.73
C ASP A 643 35.11 12.48 15.73
N PRO A 644 34.49 12.79 16.88
CA PRO A 644 33.40 13.77 16.95
C PRO A 644 33.81 15.16 16.49
N GLU A 645 35.11 15.51 16.55
CA GLU A 645 35.64 16.78 16.06
C GLU A 645 35.90 16.79 14.55
N ASN A 646 35.96 15.61 13.91
CA ASN A 646 36.14 15.47 12.47
C ASN A 646 34.86 15.78 11.71
N GLY A 647 33.76 15.06 12.02
CA GLY A 647 32.44 15.19 11.37
C GLY A 647 32.41 14.76 9.89
N SER A 648 33.44 14.07 9.38
CA SER A 648 33.57 13.66 7.97
C SER A 648 33.82 12.17 7.77
N ASP A 649 33.80 11.37 8.82
CA ASP A 649 34.18 9.96 8.87
C ASP A 649 33.01 9.01 9.17
N TRP A 650 31.80 9.42 8.82
CA TRP A 650 30.58 8.66 9.12
C TRP A 650 30.32 7.48 8.16
N ASN A 651 31.10 7.37 7.08
CA ASN A 651 30.90 6.33 6.05
C ASN A 651 32.14 5.43 5.97
N GLN A 652 32.38 4.65 7.02
CA GLN A 652 33.46 3.67 7.04
C GLN A 652 32.99 2.31 6.50
N SER A 653 33.93 1.51 6.05
CA SER A 653 33.71 0.12 5.63
C SER A 653 34.68 -0.81 6.35
N ALA A 654 34.37 -2.09 6.38
CA ALA A 654 35.30 -3.07 6.90
C ALA A 654 36.67 -2.96 6.24
N PRO A 655 37.76 -3.01 7.00
CA PRO A 655 39.09 -3.00 6.43
C PRO A 655 39.26 -4.16 5.45
N VAL A 656 39.71 -3.84 4.24
CA VAL A 656 40.02 -4.87 3.25
C VAL A 656 41.34 -5.51 3.64
N ASP A 657 41.37 -6.82 3.87
CA ASP A 657 42.66 -7.56 4.02
C ASP A 657 43.39 -7.53 2.67
N THR A 658 44.37 -6.63 2.59
CA THR A 658 45.21 -6.47 1.39
C THR A 658 46.36 -7.46 1.31
N LYS A 659 46.46 -8.42 2.26
CA LYS A 659 47.46 -9.47 2.17
C LYS A 659 47.22 -10.32 0.94
N PRO A 660 48.27 -10.50 0.10
CA PRO A 660 48.09 -11.31 -1.09
C PRO A 660 47.68 -12.75 -0.71
N THR A 661 46.67 -13.25 -1.34
CA THR A 661 46.23 -14.64 -1.21
C THR A 661 47.12 -15.55 -2.05
N LEU A 662 47.09 -16.85 -1.77
CA LEU A 662 47.74 -17.86 -2.63
C LEU A 662 47.28 -17.76 -4.09
N GLN A 663 46.04 -17.33 -4.32
CA GLN A 663 45.46 -17.16 -5.63
C GLN A 663 46.06 -15.95 -6.35
N ASP A 664 46.32 -14.86 -5.64
CA ASP A 664 46.98 -13.67 -6.16
C ASP A 664 48.42 -13.99 -6.55
N PHE A 665 49.15 -14.75 -5.73
CA PHE A 665 50.50 -15.24 -6.07
C PHE A 665 50.47 -16.13 -7.32
N LYS A 666 49.54 -17.08 -7.40
CA LYS A 666 49.36 -17.94 -8.59
C LYS A 666 49.08 -17.14 -9.84
N LYS A 667 48.19 -16.12 -9.75
CA LYS A 667 47.86 -15.24 -10.86
C LYS A 667 49.08 -14.41 -11.30
N THR A 668 49.80 -13.79 -10.36
CA THR A 668 51.01 -13.01 -10.65
C THR A 668 52.09 -13.87 -11.34
N VAL A 669 52.29 -15.11 -10.85
CA VAL A 669 53.23 -16.05 -11.49
C VAL A 669 52.78 -16.46 -12.89
N ALA A 670 51.45 -16.70 -13.10
CA ALA A 670 50.93 -17.03 -14.41
C ALA A 670 51.05 -15.84 -15.39
N ASP A 671 50.76 -14.63 -14.93
CA ASP A 671 50.88 -13.40 -15.74
C ASP A 671 52.37 -13.15 -16.11
N TYR A 672 53.28 -13.35 -15.16
CA TYR A 672 54.75 -13.24 -15.44
C TYR A 672 55.22 -14.28 -16.44
N LEU A 673 54.81 -15.53 -16.30
CA LEU A 673 55.20 -16.61 -17.24
C LEU A 673 54.59 -16.32 -18.65
N ALA A 674 53.37 -15.85 -18.72
CA ALA A 674 52.77 -15.45 -19.99
C ALA A 674 53.50 -14.31 -20.66
N TRP A 675 53.98 -13.31 -19.87
CA TRP A 675 54.79 -12.19 -20.38
C TRP A 675 56.16 -12.70 -20.85
N GLU A 676 56.86 -13.53 -20.11
CA GLU A 676 58.15 -14.12 -20.49
C GLU A 676 58.05 -14.96 -21.78
N VAL A 677 57.00 -15.83 -21.88
CA VAL A 677 56.73 -16.57 -23.12
C VAL A 677 56.48 -15.67 -24.29
N SER A 678 55.70 -14.58 -24.09
CA SER A 678 55.46 -13.60 -25.15
C SER A 678 56.73 -12.90 -25.61
N ASN A 679 57.64 -12.58 -24.70
CA ASN A 679 58.93 -11.94 -25.04
C ASN A 679 59.85 -12.91 -25.75
N LEU A 680 59.91 -14.18 -25.33
CA LEU A 680 60.69 -15.21 -26.03
C LEU A 680 60.22 -15.45 -27.43
N LEU A 681 58.88 -15.42 -27.65
CA LEU A 681 58.29 -15.58 -28.97
C LEU A 681 58.55 -14.39 -29.89
N LYS A 682 58.55 -13.14 -29.34
CA LYS A 682 58.89 -11.94 -30.07
C LYS A 682 60.38 -11.93 -30.48
N ASN A 683 61.28 -12.25 -29.57
CA ASN A 683 62.72 -12.31 -29.83
C ASN A 683 63.07 -13.39 -30.87
N LYS A 684 62.38 -14.55 -30.83
CA LYS A 684 62.54 -15.58 -31.90
C LYS A 684 61.97 -15.15 -33.26
N ALA A 685 60.92 -14.33 -33.26
CA ALA A 685 60.37 -13.81 -34.50
C ALA A 685 61.33 -12.73 -35.13
N GLU A 686 61.98 -11.93 -34.32
CA GLU A 686 62.99 -10.94 -34.79
C GLU A 686 64.25 -11.66 -35.31
N ASP A 687 64.71 -12.70 -34.65
CA ASP A 687 65.85 -13.51 -35.13
C ASP A 687 65.55 -14.27 -36.42
N SER A 688 64.27 -14.60 -36.71
CA SER A 688 63.86 -15.27 -37.92
C SER A 688 63.60 -14.32 -39.11
N LEU A 689 63.44 -13.03 -38.87
CA LEU A 689 63.30 -12.01 -39.89
C LEU A 689 64.63 -11.32 -40.27
N GLY A 690 65.69 -11.62 -39.53
CA GLY A 690 67.05 -11.10 -39.77
C GLY A 690 68.00 -12.02 -40.53
N LYS A 691 67.48 -13.08 -41.19
CA LYS A 691 68.26 -13.96 -42.10
C LYS A 691 67.73 -13.85 -43.51
#